data_b5b9123955743c65daea5e2edde8d144
#
_entry.id   b5b9123955743c65daea5e2edde8d144
#
_cell.length_a   1.000
_cell.length_b   1.000
_cell.length_c   1.000
_cell.angle_alpha   90.00
_cell.angle_beta   90.00
_cell.angle_gamma   90.00
#
_symmetry.space_group_name_H-M   'P 1'
#
loop_
_entity.id
_entity.type
_entity.pdbx_description
1 polymer ?
#
loop_
_entity_poly.entity_id
_entity_poly.type
_entity_poly.pdbx_seq_one_letter_code
_entity_poly.pdbx_strand_id
1 'polypeptide(L)'
;MFPHLFSPARIGSLELPNRIVFAATSSELADRDGFVTDDMVEYYVERARGGAGLIVVEATYVDPRGKRLHHNAMLHDDRYIPGLRRLVGGVHAAGARAALQLNDGGRESVPEVSGAPPRAPSPLPSRFTAVGDGVIPQELTVAEIQELVRSFTEAARRARAAGFDAVELHGAHGYLIGQFLSPESNYRRDGYGGDTPRRARFFVELVEAIKRELGREYPVICRMNGRDLVPGGLELDEAVEIGVLLQAAGADSVSVSGGIHASRPYAIIPGMSVPRGCYVSYSEAFKQRLTVPIMAVGRINTPALAEEILASGRADLICLSRALLADPHFPAKARSGQVDRIVPCIACNECIATIHRHKGIVCTMNPAVSRELEFKRLQATPASVKRLVVVGGGVAGMAAAITAAGRGHTVHLFEADRVLGGHLRLAHLPPHREELESALRFFEREVERRAINVHLDHPFTVADAQELRPDTIILATGAESRNPDIPGADLPHVVAGWRIIAGLTETGANCVVIGGGLVGMEVADYLAERGKRVIIVARSGLLTKAVHADRVYFLDRIRELGIEVLTHTKVHEIGPRSVTVEPPNGWRRALLDVDTVVLCTGYTPRTALATELTALGIPVRLVGDVQGSRKFFEAIEEGTLAAIAL
;
A
#
# COMPACT_ATOMS: atom_id res chain seq x y z
N MET A 1 8.89 15.56 22.66
CA MET A 1 8.38 14.24 22.23
C MET A 1 9.20 13.84 21.02
N PHE A 2 9.68 12.61 20.92
CA PHE A 2 10.49 12.06 19.81
C PHE A 2 11.82 12.79 19.52
N PRO A 3 12.73 12.95 20.51
CA PRO A 3 13.96 13.74 20.34
C PRO A 3 14.93 13.13 19.32
N HIS A 4 15.03 11.79 19.21
CA HIS A 4 15.92 11.15 18.24
C HIS A 4 15.40 11.34 16.81
N LEU A 5 14.10 11.18 16.58
CA LEU A 5 13.48 11.28 15.26
C LEU A 5 13.67 12.68 14.62
N PHE A 6 13.67 13.73 15.46
CA PHE A 6 13.82 15.11 15.00
C PHE A 6 15.21 15.71 15.22
N SER A 7 16.19 14.91 15.65
CA SER A 7 17.59 15.35 15.66
C SER A 7 18.16 15.38 14.24
N PRO A 8 19.09 16.30 13.95
CA PRO A 8 19.83 16.29 12.69
C PRO A 8 20.54 14.97 12.43
N ALA A 9 20.75 14.63 11.18
CA ALA A 9 21.51 13.48 10.74
C ALA A 9 22.44 13.83 9.58
N ARG A 10 23.34 12.91 9.22
CA ARG A 10 24.30 13.12 8.13
C ARG A 10 24.46 11.86 7.29
N ILE A 11 24.54 12.02 5.96
CA ILE A 11 24.88 10.96 5.00
C ILE A 11 26.07 11.46 4.18
N GLY A 12 27.28 10.95 4.45
CA GLY A 12 28.49 11.51 3.87
C GLY A 12 28.62 13.02 4.17
N SER A 13 28.67 13.85 3.14
CA SER A 13 28.70 15.31 3.25
C SER A 13 27.31 15.94 3.45
N LEU A 14 26.21 15.21 3.19
CA LEU A 14 24.85 15.72 3.20
C LEU A 14 24.28 15.82 4.62
N GLU A 15 23.92 17.02 5.04
CA GLU A 15 23.23 17.28 6.32
C GLU A 15 21.72 17.23 6.13
N LEU A 16 21.03 16.51 7.03
CA LEU A 16 19.58 16.36 7.07
C LEU A 16 19.00 17.05 8.30
N PRO A 17 17.87 17.77 8.17
CA PRO A 17 17.25 18.49 9.28
C PRO A 17 16.59 17.58 10.33
N ASN A 18 16.35 16.32 9.99
CA ASN A 18 15.81 15.27 10.86
C ASN A 18 16.10 13.89 10.25
N ARG A 19 15.69 12.83 10.95
CA ARG A 19 15.97 11.43 10.58
C ARG A 19 14.85 10.76 9.78
N ILE A 20 13.90 11.51 9.26
CA ILE A 20 12.76 10.98 8.49
C ILE A 20 13.05 11.07 7.00
N VAL A 21 13.03 9.92 6.34
CA VAL A 21 13.24 9.77 4.90
C VAL A 21 11.94 9.34 4.23
N PHE A 22 11.47 10.07 3.22
CA PHE A 22 10.46 9.55 2.30
C PHE A 22 11.14 8.59 1.33
N ALA A 23 10.89 7.29 1.50
CA ALA A 23 11.52 6.25 0.68
C ALA A 23 10.99 6.25 -0.75
N ALA A 24 11.85 5.94 -1.71
CA ALA A 24 11.49 5.77 -3.11
C ALA A 24 10.27 4.84 -3.27
N THR A 25 9.25 5.34 -3.93
CA THR A 25 7.98 4.64 -4.13
C THR A 25 7.44 5.03 -5.51
N SER A 26 7.30 4.06 -6.41
CA SER A 26 6.75 4.31 -7.76
C SER A 26 5.38 4.97 -7.66
N SER A 27 5.22 6.08 -8.36
CA SER A 27 4.01 6.90 -8.32
C SER A 27 3.13 6.75 -9.57
N GLU A 28 3.71 6.33 -10.71
CA GLU A 28 3.07 6.36 -12.02
C GLU A 28 2.61 7.79 -12.41
N LEU A 29 3.39 8.82 -12.03
CA LEU A 29 3.07 10.23 -12.28
C LEU A 29 3.97 10.89 -13.33
N ALA A 30 5.03 10.25 -13.81
CA ALA A 30 5.73 10.70 -15.00
C ALA A 30 4.82 10.54 -16.24
N ASP A 31 5.12 11.24 -17.32
CA ASP A 31 4.45 10.95 -18.59
C ASP A 31 4.95 9.63 -19.22
N ARG A 32 4.36 9.21 -20.33
CA ARG A 32 4.74 7.96 -21.02
C ARG A 32 6.19 7.94 -21.50
N ASP A 33 6.72 9.11 -21.84
CA ASP A 33 8.09 9.26 -22.31
C ASP A 33 9.09 9.38 -21.15
N GLY A 34 8.60 9.43 -19.90
CA GLY A 34 9.40 9.47 -18.68
C GLY A 34 9.76 10.88 -18.20
N PHE A 35 9.10 11.93 -18.72
CA PHE A 35 9.28 13.29 -18.22
C PHE A 35 8.48 13.54 -16.95
N VAL A 36 9.03 14.39 -16.09
CA VAL A 36 8.40 14.84 -14.85
C VAL A 36 7.20 15.74 -15.14
N THR A 37 6.02 15.38 -14.62
CA THR A 37 4.77 16.15 -14.68
C THR A 37 4.63 17.10 -13.50
N ASP A 38 3.67 18.04 -13.55
CA ASP A 38 3.36 18.93 -12.43
C ASP A 38 2.78 18.17 -11.24
N ASP A 39 1.96 17.13 -11.48
CA ASP A 39 1.43 16.26 -10.42
C ASP A 39 2.56 15.50 -9.71
N MET A 40 3.56 15.01 -10.47
CA MET A 40 4.74 14.38 -9.88
C MET A 40 5.54 15.37 -9.01
N VAL A 41 5.72 16.61 -9.46
CA VAL A 41 6.39 17.66 -8.65
C VAL A 41 5.64 17.86 -7.36
N GLU A 42 4.33 18.11 -7.43
CA GLU A 42 3.53 18.42 -6.26
C GLU A 42 3.44 17.25 -5.27
N TYR A 43 3.38 16.01 -5.77
CA TYR A 43 3.44 14.81 -4.98
C TYR A 43 4.66 14.77 -4.06
N TYR A 44 5.86 15.06 -4.55
CA TYR A 44 7.08 15.08 -3.74
C TYR A 44 7.17 16.33 -2.84
N VAL A 45 6.80 17.48 -3.36
CA VAL A 45 6.83 18.76 -2.64
C VAL A 45 5.90 18.73 -1.43
N GLU A 46 4.74 18.08 -1.52
CA GLU A 46 3.80 18.00 -0.39
C GLU A 46 4.39 17.22 0.80
N ARG A 47 5.14 16.15 0.54
CA ARG A 47 5.85 15.38 1.59
C ARG A 47 7.02 16.14 2.19
N ALA A 48 7.70 16.95 1.37
CA ALA A 48 8.73 17.87 1.85
C ALA A 48 8.15 18.96 2.76
N ARG A 49 7.04 19.61 2.36
CA ARG A 49 6.30 20.59 3.20
C ARG A 49 5.82 19.96 4.51
N GLY A 50 5.48 18.68 4.48
CA GLY A 50 5.10 17.92 5.66
C GLY A 50 6.23 17.66 6.64
N GLY A 51 7.48 17.99 6.28
CA GLY A 51 8.64 17.98 7.17
C GLY A 51 9.52 16.74 7.10
N ALA A 52 9.43 15.91 6.04
CA ALA A 52 10.43 14.88 5.79
C ALA A 52 11.80 15.50 5.56
N GLY A 53 12.87 14.94 6.16
CA GLY A 53 14.22 15.48 6.06
C GLY A 53 14.90 15.17 4.72
N LEU A 54 14.59 14.02 4.14
CA LEU A 54 15.07 13.58 2.84
C LEU A 54 13.92 13.01 2.01
N ILE A 55 13.83 13.44 0.77
CA ILE A 55 12.93 12.88 -0.25
C ILE A 55 13.74 12.03 -1.21
N VAL A 56 13.51 10.72 -1.23
CA VAL A 56 14.08 9.85 -2.27
C VAL A 56 13.03 9.70 -3.38
N VAL A 57 13.32 10.30 -4.52
CA VAL A 57 12.47 10.22 -5.71
C VAL A 57 12.49 8.80 -6.25
N GLU A 58 11.36 8.35 -6.78
CA GLU A 58 11.11 6.98 -7.23
C GLU A 58 12.17 6.42 -8.18
N ALA A 59 12.13 5.08 -8.36
CA ALA A 59 12.97 4.38 -9.33
C ALA A 59 12.94 5.05 -10.70
N THR A 60 14.05 5.69 -11.04
CA THR A 60 14.28 6.41 -12.31
C THR A 60 15.22 5.58 -13.17
N TYR A 61 14.79 5.27 -14.39
CA TYR A 61 15.47 4.29 -15.23
C TYR A 61 16.62 4.90 -16.03
N VAL A 62 17.79 4.24 -15.93
CA VAL A 62 19.04 4.69 -16.55
C VAL A 62 19.22 4.20 -17.98
N ASP A 63 18.39 3.25 -18.43
CA ASP A 63 18.34 2.69 -19.78
C ASP A 63 16.88 2.37 -20.14
N PRO A 64 16.37 2.74 -21.33
CA PRO A 64 15.02 2.42 -21.77
C PRO A 64 14.68 0.92 -21.70
N ARG A 65 15.66 0.06 -21.99
CA ARG A 65 15.51 -1.41 -21.94
C ARG A 65 15.22 -1.93 -20.54
N GLY A 66 15.59 -1.18 -19.49
CA GLY A 66 15.30 -1.52 -18.11
C GLY A 66 13.92 -1.08 -17.60
N LYS A 67 13.12 -0.36 -18.41
CA LYS A 67 11.84 0.22 -17.98
C LYS A 67 10.79 -0.84 -17.68
N ARG A 68 10.03 -0.66 -16.59
CA ARG A 68 9.04 -1.65 -16.12
C ARG A 68 7.59 -1.17 -16.21
N LEU A 69 7.32 0.09 -15.89
CA LEU A 69 5.97 0.67 -15.88
C LEU A 69 5.90 1.81 -16.88
N HIS A 70 4.71 2.06 -17.46
CA HIS A 70 4.53 3.05 -18.52
C HIS A 70 4.90 4.47 -18.08
N HIS A 71 4.57 4.84 -16.85
CA HIS A 71 4.73 6.18 -16.32
C HIS A 71 5.88 6.29 -15.30
N ASN A 72 6.95 5.52 -15.49
CA ASN A 72 8.19 5.69 -14.72
C ASN A 72 9.08 6.80 -15.29
N ALA A 73 9.72 7.56 -14.40
CA ALA A 73 10.68 8.57 -14.77
C ALA A 73 11.93 7.96 -15.42
N MET A 74 12.53 8.71 -16.35
CA MET A 74 13.72 8.32 -17.12
C MET A 74 14.85 9.31 -16.90
N LEU A 75 16.13 8.81 -17.02
CA LEU A 75 17.33 9.68 -16.95
C LEU A 75 18.49 9.19 -17.84
N HIS A 76 18.18 8.52 -18.94
CA HIS A 76 19.20 8.06 -19.89
C HIS A 76 19.72 9.17 -20.82
N ASP A 77 19.10 10.35 -20.83
CA ASP A 77 19.42 11.47 -21.70
C ASP A 77 19.34 12.81 -20.94
N ASP A 78 20.10 13.84 -21.39
CA ASP A 78 20.15 15.17 -20.77
C ASP A 78 18.80 15.92 -20.85
N ARG A 79 17.93 15.57 -21.80
CA ARG A 79 16.60 16.16 -21.98
C ARG A 79 15.68 16.03 -20.76
N TYR A 80 15.96 15.08 -19.86
CA TYR A 80 15.18 14.89 -18.62
C TYR A 80 15.59 15.81 -17.48
N ILE A 81 16.80 16.43 -17.57
CA ILE A 81 17.36 17.29 -16.51
C ILE A 81 16.40 18.46 -16.15
N PRO A 82 15.79 19.20 -17.10
CA PRO A 82 14.96 20.36 -16.75
C PRO A 82 13.75 20.01 -15.87
N GLY A 83 13.06 18.90 -16.15
CA GLY A 83 11.90 18.45 -15.36
C GLY A 83 12.31 18.03 -13.94
N LEU A 84 13.40 17.27 -13.82
CA LEU A 84 13.96 16.86 -12.53
C LEU A 84 14.48 18.05 -11.73
N ARG A 85 15.10 19.05 -12.36
CA ARG A 85 15.55 20.30 -11.71
C ARG A 85 14.36 21.06 -11.09
N ARG A 86 13.23 21.13 -11.80
CA ARG A 86 12.01 21.75 -11.28
C ARG A 86 11.50 21.01 -10.03
N LEU A 87 11.50 19.68 -10.06
CA LEU A 87 11.10 18.84 -8.92
C LEU A 87 12.01 19.09 -7.72
N VAL A 88 13.32 19.01 -7.90
CA VAL A 88 14.32 19.23 -6.84
C VAL A 88 14.19 20.63 -6.25
N GLY A 89 14.07 21.66 -7.10
CA GLY A 89 13.88 23.04 -6.67
C GLY A 89 12.65 23.20 -5.77
N GLY A 90 11.54 22.54 -6.10
CA GLY A 90 10.34 22.51 -5.27
C GLY A 90 10.56 21.81 -3.90
N VAL A 91 11.28 20.68 -3.89
CA VAL A 91 11.62 19.95 -2.67
C VAL A 91 12.53 20.79 -1.75
N HIS A 92 13.56 21.42 -2.32
CA HIS A 92 14.47 22.29 -1.57
C HIS A 92 13.75 23.54 -1.02
N ALA A 93 12.89 24.17 -1.82
CA ALA A 93 12.08 25.31 -1.36
C ALA A 93 11.13 24.95 -0.22
N ALA A 94 10.72 23.68 -0.11
CA ALA A 94 9.93 23.13 0.98
C ALA A 94 10.78 22.70 2.21
N GLY A 95 12.12 22.85 2.17
CA GLY A 95 13.02 22.64 3.30
C GLY A 95 13.58 21.22 3.45
N ALA A 96 13.32 20.32 2.50
CA ALA A 96 13.87 18.96 2.50
C ALA A 96 15.10 18.85 1.57
N ARG A 97 15.88 17.77 1.76
CA ARG A 97 16.90 17.33 0.82
C ARG A 97 16.33 16.33 -0.17
N ALA A 98 16.97 16.19 -1.35
CA ALA A 98 16.49 15.34 -2.43
C ALA A 98 17.55 14.32 -2.87
N ALA A 99 17.20 13.04 -2.92
CA ALA A 99 17.96 11.99 -3.58
C ALA A 99 17.15 11.39 -4.73
N LEU A 100 17.84 10.86 -5.75
CA LEU A 100 17.20 10.18 -6.88
C LEU A 100 17.56 8.70 -6.84
N GLN A 101 16.55 7.82 -6.87
CA GLN A 101 16.81 6.39 -6.97
C GLN A 101 17.06 6.00 -8.44
N LEU A 102 18.25 5.48 -8.72
CA LEU A 102 18.65 4.96 -10.04
C LEU A 102 18.35 3.47 -10.12
N ASN A 103 17.71 3.04 -11.21
CA ASN A 103 17.26 1.67 -11.37
C ASN A 103 17.37 1.14 -12.80
N ASP A 104 17.43 -0.20 -12.90
CA ASP A 104 17.18 -0.99 -14.10
C ASP A 104 16.38 -2.24 -13.68
N GLY A 105 15.30 -2.53 -14.39
CA GLY A 105 14.40 -3.64 -14.05
C GLY A 105 15.03 -5.02 -14.16
N GLY A 106 16.05 -5.18 -15.02
CA GLY A 106 16.61 -6.48 -15.27
C GLY A 106 15.57 -7.48 -15.82
N ARG A 107 15.48 -8.69 -15.27
CA ARG A 107 14.46 -9.67 -15.65
C ARG A 107 13.02 -9.23 -15.35
N GLU A 108 12.84 -8.20 -14.53
CA GLU A 108 11.54 -7.61 -14.19
C GLU A 108 11.11 -6.49 -15.16
N SER A 109 11.93 -6.18 -16.19
CA SER A 109 11.55 -5.26 -17.27
C SER A 109 10.43 -5.86 -18.10
N VAL A 110 9.48 -5.02 -18.52
CA VAL A 110 8.29 -5.46 -19.27
C VAL A 110 8.49 -5.15 -20.75
N PRO A 111 8.56 -6.16 -21.65
CA PRO A 111 8.83 -5.96 -23.07
C PRO A 111 7.90 -4.97 -23.77
N GLU A 112 6.61 -4.98 -23.42
CA GLU A 112 5.59 -4.06 -23.98
C GLU A 112 5.82 -2.59 -23.55
N VAL A 113 6.58 -2.38 -22.47
CA VAL A 113 6.92 -1.05 -21.93
C VAL A 113 8.30 -0.61 -22.38
N SER A 114 9.28 -1.52 -22.32
CA SER A 114 10.69 -1.23 -22.64
C SER A 114 11.00 -1.29 -24.14
N GLY A 115 10.14 -1.95 -24.93
CA GLY A 115 10.35 -2.19 -26.35
C GLY A 115 11.47 -3.20 -26.67
N ALA A 116 11.99 -3.92 -25.66
CA ALA A 116 13.10 -4.87 -25.81
C ALA A 116 12.95 -6.07 -24.88
N PRO A 117 13.56 -7.22 -25.21
CA PRO A 117 13.64 -8.35 -24.28
C PRO A 117 14.32 -7.95 -22.97
N PRO A 118 13.86 -8.48 -21.82
CA PRO A 118 14.53 -8.27 -20.53
C PRO A 118 15.95 -8.83 -20.57
N ARG A 119 16.82 -8.28 -19.74
CA ARG A 119 18.22 -8.73 -19.59
C ARG A 119 18.51 -8.99 -18.11
N ALA A 120 19.39 -9.95 -17.83
CA ALA A 120 19.68 -10.38 -16.46
C ALA A 120 21.10 -10.92 -16.33
N PRO A 121 21.63 -11.12 -15.11
CA PRO A 121 22.89 -11.84 -14.93
C PRO A 121 22.86 -13.28 -15.45
N SER A 122 21.71 -13.94 -15.43
CA SER A 122 21.51 -15.29 -15.96
C SER A 122 20.13 -15.43 -16.64
N PRO A 123 19.94 -16.34 -17.62
CA PRO A 123 18.72 -16.46 -18.42
C PRO A 123 17.58 -17.14 -17.66
N LEU A 124 17.22 -16.62 -16.50
CA LEU A 124 16.17 -17.13 -15.64
C LEU A 124 14.95 -16.21 -15.69
N PRO A 125 13.76 -16.72 -16.10
CA PRO A 125 12.57 -15.92 -16.20
C PRO A 125 12.14 -15.36 -14.84
N SER A 126 11.49 -14.20 -14.85
CA SER A 126 10.79 -13.70 -13.67
C SER A 126 9.68 -14.68 -13.28
N ARG A 127 9.51 -14.89 -11.98
CA ARG A 127 8.35 -15.62 -11.42
C ARG A 127 7.18 -14.70 -11.11
N PHE A 128 7.30 -13.44 -11.48
CA PHE A 128 6.25 -12.45 -11.27
C PHE A 128 5.40 -12.30 -12.53
N THR A 129 4.10 -12.60 -12.42
CA THR A 129 3.16 -12.68 -13.55
C THR A 129 3.00 -11.38 -14.35
N ALA A 130 3.40 -10.23 -13.82
CA ALA A 130 3.32 -8.95 -14.54
C ALA A 130 4.33 -8.83 -15.69
N VAL A 131 5.37 -9.68 -15.74
CA VAL A 131 6.39 -9.70 -16.82
C VAL A 131 6.02 -10.66 -17.95
N GLY A 132 4.94 -11.43 -17.77
CA GLY A 132 4.55 -12.53 -18.68
C GLY A 132 5.20 -13.85 -18.30
N ASP A 133 4.41 -14.91 -18.27
CA ASP A 133 4.88 -16.25 -17.97
C ASP A 133 5.86 -16.74 -19.06
N GLY A 134 7.08 -17.07 -18.64
CA GLY A 134 8.07 -17.73 -19.50
C GLY A 134 8.94 -16.82 -20.37
N VAL A 135 8.90 -15.49 -20.22
CA VAL A 135 9.86 -14.61 -20.90
C VAL A 135 11.25 -14.84 -20.33
N ILE A 136 12.14 -15.43 -21.15
CA ILE A 136 13.51 -15.71 -20.76
C ILE A 136 14.36 -14.46 -21.04
N PRO A 137 15.00 -13.85 -20.01
CA PRO A 137 15.87 -12.71 -20.21
C PRO A 137 17.15 -13.10 -20.94
N GLN A 138 17.73 -12.18 -21.68
CA GLN A 138 19.06 -12.31 -22.25
C GLN A 138 20.12 -12.22 -21.16
N GLU A 139 21.06 -13.18 -21.13
CA GLU A 139 22.21 -13.10 -20.23
C GLU A 139 23.14 -11.95 -20.69
N LEU A 140 23.46 -11.07 -19.76
CA LEU A 140 24.38 -9.95 -20.01
C LEU A 140 25.81 -10.43 -20.24
N THR A 141 26.43 -9.99 -21.32
CA THR A 141 27.87 -10.13 -21.53
C THR A 141 28.64 -9.18 -20.59
N VAL A 142 29.93 -9.44 -20.37
CA VAL A 142 30.79 -8.55 -19.56
C VAL A 142 30.86 -7.15 -20.17
N ALA A 143 30.85 -7.02 -21.49
CA ALA A 143 30.84 -5.73 -22.17
C ALA A 143 29.56 -4.93 -21.88
N GLU A 144 28.38 -5.57 -21.91
CA GLU A 144 27.10 -4.95 -21.57
C GLU A 144 27.01 -4.57 -20.08
N ILE A 145 27.60 -5.38 -19.18
CA ILE A 145 27.73 -5.01 -17.76
C ILE A 145 28.51 -3.70 -17.61
N GLN A 146 29.63 -3.56 -18.33
CA GLN A 146 30.43 -2.33 -18.31
C GLN A 146 29.70 -1.13 -18.97
N GLU A 147 28.84 -1.37 -19.97
CA GLU A 147 27.95 -0.33 -20.52
C GLU A 147 26.95 0.14 -19.48
N LEU A 148 26.36 -0.79 -18.71
CA LEU A 148 25.45 -0.45 -17.62
C LEU A 148 26.15 0.37 -16.53
N VAL A 149 27.40 0.03 -16.16
CA VAL A 149 28.18 0.84 -15.22
C VAL A 149 28.29 2.28 -15.73
N ARG A 150 28.57 2.47 -17.04
CA ARG A 150 28.59 3.81 -17.66
C ARG A 150 27.21 4.48 -17.62
N SER A 151 26.13 3.76 -17.96
CA SER A 151 24.75 4.30 -17.96
C SER A 151 24.34 4.80 -16.58
N PHE A 152 24.60 4.03 -15.51
CA PHE A 152 24.33 4.46 -14.13
C PHE A 152 25.18 5.66 -13.73
N THR A 153 26.46 5.69 -14.11
CA THR A 153 27.37 6.81 -13.83
C THR A 153 26.89 8.10 -14.51
N GLU A 154 26.52 8.02 -15.80
CA GLU A 154 25.96 9.14 -16.55
C GLU A 154 24.61 9.62 -15.98
N ALA A 155 23.75 8.70 -15.55
CA ALA A 155 22.51 9.06 -14.87
C ALA A 155 22.78 9.77 -13.53
N ALA A 156 23.77 9.33 -12.76
CA ALA A 156 24.18 10.02 -11.53
C ALA A 156 24.73 11.43 -11.83
N ARG A 157 25.52 11.59 -12.91
CA ARG A 157 25.98 12.91 -13.38
C ARG A 157 24.81 13.84 -13.72
N ARG A 158 23.81 13.32 -14.43
CA ARG A 158 22.57 14.06 -14.75
C ARG A 158 21.76 14.41 -13.51
N ALA A 159 21.65 13.49 -12.55
CA ALA A 159 20.99 13.74 -11.28
C ALA A 159 21.66 14.91 -10.52
N ARG A 160 22.99 14.92 -10.42
CA ARG A 160 23.76 16.05 -9.86
C ARG A 160 23.52 17.34 -10.64
N ALA A 161 23.51 17.29 -11.99
CA ALA A 161 23.26 18.46 -12.85
C ALA A 161 21.81 18.99 -12.68
N ALA A 162 20.85 18.13 -12.34
CA ALA A 162 19.48 18.52 -11.98
C ALA A 162 19.37 19.14 -10.58
N GLY A 163 20.40 18.98 -9.71
CA GLY A 163 20.45 19.56 -8.37
C GLY A 163 20.16 18.59 -7.24
N PHE A 164 20.10 17.26 -7.49
CA PHE A 164 19.97 16.28 -6.43
C PHE A 164 21.18 16.28 -5.50
N ASP A 165 20.91 16.20 -4.18
CA ASP A 165 21.94 16.20 -3.14
C ASP A 165 22.64 14.84 -3.03
N ALA A 166 21.98 13.75 -3.49
CA ALA A 166 22.48 12.37 -3.45
C ALA A 166 21.85 11.52 -4.56
N VAL A 167 22.42 10.35 -4.80
CA VAL A 167 21.75 9.26 -5.54
C VAL A 167 21.58 8.03 -4.67
N GLU A 168 20.49 7.28 -4.90
CA GLU A 168 20.28 5.97 -4.31
C GLU A 168 20.34 4.90 -5.40
N LEU A 169 21.19 3.88 -5.24
CA LEU A 169 21.29 2.74 -6.15
C LEU A 169 20.34 1.63 -5.70
N HIS A 170 19.46 1.17 -6.59
CA HIS A 170 18.42 0.19 -6.24
C HIS A 170 18.90 -1.25 -6.36
N GLY A 171 19.55 -1.77 -5.32
CA GLY A 171 20.03 -3.16 -5.21
C GLY A 171 19.07 -4.11 -4.46
N ALA A 172 17.80 -3.72 -4.28
CA ALA A 172 16.80 -4.51 -3.58
C ALA A 172 15.69 -5.05 -4.51
N HIS A 173 14.76 -5.83 -3.94
CA HIS A 173 13.47 -6.23 -4.51
C HIS A 173 13.53 -7.08 -5.79
N GLY A 174 14.72 -7.59 -6.17
CA GLY A 174 14.90 -8.45 -7.34
C GLY A 174 15.01 -7.67 -8.66
N TYR A 175 15.34 -6.36 -8.64
CA TYR A 175 15.75 -5.61 -9.81
C TYR A 175 17.21 -5.92 -10.18
N LEU A 176 17.71 -5.38 -11.28
CA LEU A 176 18.95 -5.81 -11.90
C LEU A 176 20.14 -5.93 -10.93
N ILE A 177 20.42 -4.91 -10.14
CA ILE A 177 21.52 -4.96 -9.15
C ILE A 177 21.28 -6.09 -8.16
N GLY A 178 20.06 -6.19 -7.60
CA GLY A 178 19.67 -7.27 -6.69
C GLY A 178 19.75 -8.66 -7.32
N GLN A 179 19.49 -8.79 -8.63
CA GLN A 179 19.63 -10.04 -9.36
C GLN A 179 21.10 -10.51 -9.43
N PHE A 180 22.06 -9.59 -9.51
CA PHE A 180 23.48 -9.95 -9.42
C PHE A 180 23.84 -10.44 -8.02
N LEU A 181 23.29 -9.84 -6.97
CA LEU A 181 23.58 -10.18 -5.57
C LEU A 181 23.05 -11.56 -5.17
N SER A 182 21.88 -11.93 -5.67
CA SER A 182 21.14 -13.12 -5.24
C SER A 182 21.65 -14.41 -5.90
N PRO A 183 21.99 -15.45 -5.11
CA PRO A 183 22.30 -16.76 -5.68
C PRO A 183 21.13 -17.39 -6.45
N GLU A 184 19.87 -17.00 -6.14
CA GLU A 184 18.65 -17.47 -6.82
C GLU A 184 18.59 -17.02 -8.29
N SER A 185 19.19 -15.90 -8.63
CA SER A 185 19.11 -15.28 -9.97
C SER A 185 20.45 -15.14 -10.69
N ASN A 186 21.57 -15.42 -10.02
CA ASN A 186 22.92 -15.28 -10.59
C ASN A 186 23.68 -16.61 -10.58
N TYR A 187 23.66 -17.32 -11.70
CA TYR A 187 24.38 -18.58 -11.92
C TYR A 187 25.64 -18.40 -12.79
N ARG A 188 26.14 -17.17 -12.91
CA ARG A 188 27.35 -16.87 -13.70
C ARG A 188 28.57 -17.59 -13.13
N ARG A 189 29.52 -17.93 -14.03
CA ARG A 189 30.79 -18.57 -13.69
C ARG A 189 32.00 -17.68 -13.96
N ASP A 190 31.77 -16.44 -14.36
CA ASP A 190 32.80 -15.42 -14.57
C ASP A 190 33.03 -14.55 -13.32
N GLY A 191 33.69 -13.40 -13.48
CA GLY A 191 33.99 -12.47 -12.39
C GLY A 191 32.79 -11.81 -11.73
N TYR A 192 31.54 -12.03 -12.20
CA TYR A 192 30.31 -11.44 -11.68
C TYR A 192 29.36 -12.48 -11.05
N GLY A 193 29.81 -13.70 -10.83
CA GLY A 193 29.01 -14.78 -10.21
C GLY A 193 29.84 -15.72 -9.38
N GLY A 194 29.18 -16.60 -8.62
CA GLY A 194 29.80 -17.55 -7.69
C GLY A 194 29.76 -17.09 -6.24
N ASP A 195 30.89 -16.78 -5.62
CA ASP A 195 30.95 -16.30 -4.23
C ASP A 195 30.38 -14.89 -4.03
N THR A 196 30.12 -14.53 -2.78
CA THR A 196 29.53 -13.24 -2.41
C THR A 196 30.29 -12.03 -2.95
N PRO A 197 31.64 -11.92 -2.87
CA PRO A 197 32.37 -10.81 -3.45
C PRO A 197 32.20 -10.66 -4.97
N ARG A 198 32.17 -11.78 -5.71
CA ARG A 198 31.96 -11.76 -7.18
C ARG A 198 30.53 -11.36 -7.54
N ARG A 199 29.52 -11.86 -6.82
CA ARG A 199 28.13 -11.43 -6.99
C ARG A 199 27.96 -9.94 -6.68
N ALA A 200 28.65 -9.39 -5.68
CA ALA A 200 28.64 -7.99 -5.30
C ALA A 200 29.37 -7.07 -6.29
N ARG A 201 30.26 -7.63 -7.14
CA ARG A 201 31.18 -6.85 -7.99
C ARG A 201 30.49 -5.78 -8.83
N PHE A 202 29.38 -6.09 -9.47
CA PHE A 202 28.63 -5.10 -10.26
C PHE A 202 28.21 -3.91 -9.41
N PHE A 203 27.67 -4.15 -8.21
CA PHE A 203 27.24 -3.07 -7.31
C PHE A 203 28.42 -2.25 -6.78
N VAL A 204 29.53 -2.89 -6.44
CA VAL A 204 30.79 -2.24 -6.03
C VAL A 204 31.31 -1.33 -7.14
N GLU A 205 31.41 -1.83 -8.38
CA GLU A 205 31.86 -1.07 -9.55
C GLU A 205 30.96 0.14 -9.82
N LEU A 206 29.65 0.06 -9.60
CA LEU A 206 28.72 1.19 -9.70
C LEU A 206 29.06 2.28 -8.68
N VAL A 207 29.25 1.92 -7.41
CA VAL A 207 29.62 2.87 -6.36
C VAL A 207 30.95 3.54 -6.68
N GLU A 208 31.98 2.75 -7.00
CA GLU A 208 33.31 3.25 -7.34
C GLU A 208 33.32 4.18 -8.56
N ALA A 209 32.58 3.82 -9.62
CA ALA A 209 32.48 4.62 -10.84
C ALA A 209 31.81 5.97 -10.57
N ILE A 210 30.70 5.98 -9.82
CA ILE A 210 30.00 7.22 -9.46
C ILE A 210 30.89 8.10 -8.56
N LYS A 211 31.57 7.52 -7.56
CA LYS A 211 32.50 8.26 -6.69
C LYS A 211 33.70 8.84 -7.45
N ARG A 212 34.20 8.12 -8.45
CA ARG A 212 35.27 8.60 -9.31
C ARG A 212 34.84 9.78 -10.19
N GLU A 213 33.62 9.70 -10.76
CA GLU A 213 33.06 10.71 -11.66
C GLU A 213 32.61 11.97 -10.92
N LEU A 214 31.89 11.80 -9.80
CA LEU A 214 31.26 12.92 -9.09
C LEU A 214 32.08 13.43 -7.88
N GLY A 215 33.18 12.75 -7.55
CA GLY A 215 33.99 13.06 -6.37
C GLY A 215 33.48 12.33 -5.12
N ARG A 216 34.41 12.11 -4.17
CA ARG A 216 34.13 11.35 -2.95
C ARG A 216 33.07 12.00 -2.06
N GLU A 217 32.89 13.31 -2.16
CA GLU A 217 31.95 14.08 -1.34
C GLU A 217 30.49 13.94 -1.82
N TYR A 218 30.23 13.51 -3.07
CA TYR A 218 28.85 13.33 -3.54
C TYR A 218 28.24 12.07 -2.95
N PRO A 219 27.16 12.16 -2.14
CA PRO A 219 26.62 11.04 -1.40
C PRO A 219 26.00 9.96 -2.30
N VAL A 220 26.36 8.71 -2.03
CA VAL A 220 25.81 7.52 -2.69
C VAL A 220 25.16 6.63 -1.63
N ILE A 221 23.86 6.43 -1.75
CA ILE A 221 23.06 5.55 -0.89
C ILE A 221 22.89 4.22 -1.61
N CYS A 222 23.05 3.10 -0.90
CA CYS A 222 22.84 1.77 -1.44
C CYS A 222 21.58 1.16 -0.82
N ARG A 223 20.50 0.97 -1.60
CA ARG A 223 19.32 0.24 -1.14
C ARG A 223 19.47 -1.23 -1.48
N MET A 224 19.36 -2.11 -0.48
CA MET A 224 19.49 -3.55 -0.67
C MET A 224 18.58 -4.35 0.28
N ASN A 225 18.38 -5.63 -0.02
CA ASN A 225 17.69 -6.53 0.87
C ASN A 225 18.60 -7.04 1.98
N GLY A 226 18.06 -7.19 3.21
CA GLY A 226 18.68 -8.02 4.21
C GLY A 226 18.47 -9.51 3.92
N ARG A 227 17.31 -9.88 3.32
CA ARG A 227 17.00 -11.25 2.85
C ARG A 227 16.07 -11.20 1.65
N ASP A 228 16.23 -12.13 0.72
CA ASP A 228 15.33 -12.25 -0.44
C ASP A 228 14.02 -12.97 -0.13
N LEU A 229 13.96 -13.72 0.96
CA LEU A 229 12.79 -14.47 1.42
C LEU A 229 12.27 -15.49 0.39
N VAL A 230 13.19 -16.13 -0.31
CA VAL A 230 12.96 -17.26 -1.22
C VAL A 230 14.02 -18.33 -0.99
N PRO A 231 13.72 -19.61 -1.26
CA PRO A 231 14.73 -20.67 -1.19
C PRO A 231 15.91 -20.40 -2.12
N GLY A 232 17.13 -20.47 -1.59
CA GLY A 232 18.37 -20.21 -2.33
C GLY A 232 18.62 -18.75 -2.68
N GLY A 233 17.85 -17.82 -2.12
CA GLY A 233 18.08 -16.38 -2.25
C GLY A 233 19.14 -15.85 -1.30
N LEU A 234 19.36 -14.53 -1.35
CA LEU A 234 20.29 -13.82 -0.47
C LEU A 234 19.86 -13.94 1.00
N GLU A 235 20.78 -14.36 1.87
CA GLU A 235 20.60 -14.46 3.30
C GLU A 235 21.30 -13.30 4.04
N LEU A 236 20.92 -13.07 5.31
CA LEU A 236 21.29 -11.86 6.06
C LEU A 236 22.81 -11.69 6.22
N ASP A 237 23.53 -12.77 6.51
CA ASP A 237 24.98 -12.70 6.72
C ASP A 237 25.72 -12.30 5.44
N GLU A 238 25.32 -12.85 4.29
CA GLU A 238 25.85 -12.47 2.97
C GLU A 238 25.49 -11.01 2.63
N ALA A 239 24.26 -10.58 2.95
CA ALA A 239 23.83 -9.21 2.74
C ALA A 239 24.67 -8.22 3.54
N VAL A 240 24.99 -8.53 4.80
CA VAL A 240 25.86 -7.72 5.64
C VAL A 240 27.30 -7.68 5.09
N GLU A 241 27.83 -8.81 4.59
CA GLU A 241 29.15 -8.86 3.92
C GLU A 241 29.16 -7.93 2.70
N ILE A 242 28.12 -7.97 1.85
CA ILE A 242 27.96 -7.06 0.71
C ILE A 242 27.94 -5.60 1.19
N GLY A 243 27.22 -5.30 2.26
CA GLY A 243 27.20 -3.97 2.86
C GLY A 243 28.60 -3.45 3.24
N VAL A 244 29.45 -4.32 3.79
CA VAL A 244 30.86 -3.98 4.12
C VAL A 244 31.66 -3.67 2.84
N LEU A 245 31.47 -4.47 1.77
CA LEU A 245 32.13 -4.23 0.48
C LEU A 245 31.68 -2.89 -0.13
N LEU A 246 30.40 -2.56 -0.06
CA LEU A 246 29.85 -1.29 -0.56
C LEU A 246 30.39 -0.09 0.24
N GLN A 247 30.47 -0.20 1.56
CA GLN A 247 31.10 0.83 2.40
C GLN A 247 32.57 1.03 2.02
N ALA A 248 33.32 -0.03 1.79
CA ALA A 248 34.71 0.04 1.36
C ALA A 248 34.85 0.69 -0.03
N ALA A 249 33.89 0.48 -0.93
CA ALA A 249 33.80 1.14 -2.24
C ALA A 249 33.44 2.64 -2.17
N GLY A 250 32.98 3.10 -1.00
CA GLY A 250 32.66 4.51 -0.76
C GLY A 250 31.16 4.82 -0.66
N ALA A 251 30.30 3.84 -0.45
CA ALA A 251 28.90 4.09 -0.13
C ALA A 251 28.77 4.88 1.19
N ASP A 252 27.90 5.90 1.22
CA ASP A 252 27.74 6.79 2.37
C ASP A 252 26.57 6.39 3.28
N SER A 253 25.70 5.50 2.84
CA SER A 253 24.58 4.95 3.63
C SER A 253 24.03 3.69 2.99
N VAL A 254 23.43 2.82 3.82
CA VAL A 254 22.70 1.63 3.36
C VAL A 254 21.25 1.68 3.84
N SER A 255 20.30 1.54 2.89
CA SER A 255 18.86 1.42 3.15
C SER A 255 18.46 -0.06 3.08
N VAL A 256 18.08 -0.66 4.22
CA VAL A 256 17.89 -2.11 4.35
C VAL A 256 16.42 -2.49 4.22
N SER A 257 16.09 -3.26 3.17
CA SER A 257 14.75 -3.76 2.87
C SER A 257 14.70 -5.30 2.93
N GLY A 258 13.66 -5.92 2.37
CA GLY A 258 13.54 -7.37 2.28
C GLY A 258 12.57 -7.84 1.19
N GLY A 259 12.79 -9.06 0.70
CA GLY A 259 11.98 -9.70 -0.31
C GLY A 259 12.32 -9.29 -1.75
N ILE A 260 12.03 -10.20 -2.69
CA ILE A 260 12.12 -9.98 -4.12
C ILE A 260 10.79 -10.29 -4.80
N HIS A 261 10.61 -9.99 -6.08
CA HIS A 261 9.37 -10.26 -6.82
C HIS A 261 8.99 -11.75 -6.84
N ALA A 262 9.97 -12.65 -6.78
CA ALA A 262 9.75 -14.10 -6.68
C ALA A 262 9.33 -14.55 -5.26
N SER A 263 9.52 -13.73 -4.23
CA SER A 263 9.05 -14.00 -2.88
C SER A 263 7.53 -13.80 -2.80
N ARG A 264 6.94 -14.10 -1.64
CA ARG A 264 5.52 -13.82 -1.43
C ARG A 264 5.26 -12.33 -1.65
N PRO A 265 4.21 -11.90 -2.37
CA PRO A 265 3.97 -10.51 -2.72
C PRO A 265 3.93 -9.55 -1.53
N TYR A 266 3.52 -10.02 -0.35
CA TYR A 266 3.55 -9.23 0.86
C TYR A 266 4.96 -9.03 1.47
N ALA A 267 5.98 -9.76 0.99
CA ALA A 267 7.34 -9.65 1.51
C ALA A 267 8.04 -8.34 1.06
N ILE A 268 7.88 -7.93 -0.20
CA ILE A 268 8.41 -6.62 -0.66
C ILE A 268 7.62 -5.46 -0.03
N ILE A 269 6.30 -5.59 0.03
CA ILE A 269 5.38 -4.55 0.49
C ILE A 269 4.43 -5.19 1.51
N PRO A 270 4.89 -5.38 2.75
CA PRO A 270 4.17 -6.11 3.77
C PRO A 270 2.78 -5.55 4.04
N GLY A 271 1.74 -6.41 3.96
CA GLY A 271 0.36 -6.10 4.28
C GLY A 271 0.07 -6.05 5.79
N MET A 272 -1.21 -5.95 6.15
CA MET A 272 -1.65 -5.89 7.56
C MET A 272 -1.20 -7.09 8.38
N SER A 273 -1.20 -8.28 7.79
CA SER A 273 -0.84 -9.54 8.46
C SER A 273 0.62 -9.66 8.87
N VAL A 274 1.49 -8.76 8.40
CA VAL A 274 2.91 -8.77 8.76
C VAL A 274 3.15 -7.78 9.90
N PRO A 275 3.90 -8.10 10.95
CA PRO A 275 4.17 -7.20 12.07
C PRO A 275 4.79 -5.86 11.64
N ARG A 276 4.51 -4.80 12.41
CA ARG A 276 5.18 -3.50 12.25
C ARG A 276 6.67 -3.64 12.54
N GLY A 277 7.52 -2.90 11.80
CA GLY A 277 8.97 -2.98 11.97
C GLY A 277 9.60 -4.29 11.47
N CYS A 278 8.94 -5.01 10.57
CA CYS A 278 9.29 -6.39 10.14
C CYS A 278 10.73 -6.56 9.60
N TYR A 279 11.39 -5.49 9.19
CA TYR A 279 12.78 -5.55 8.68
C TYR A 279 13.79 -4.82 9.57
N VAL A 280 13.38 -4.38 10.78
CA VAL A 280 14.27 -3.64 11.70
C VAL A 280 15.42 -4.51 12.19
N SER A 281 15.21 -5.82 12.38
CA SER A 281 16.29 -6.75 12.73
C SER A 281 17.37 -6.87 11.65
N TYR A 282 17.01 -6.65 10.39
CA TYR A 282 18.00 -6.62 9.31
C TYR A 282 18.86 -5.35 9.41
N SER A 283 18.24 -4.17 9.57
CA SER A 283 19.01 -2.93 9.77
C SER A 283 19.91 -2.98 11.00
N GLU A 284 19.47 -3.62 12.07
CA GLU A 284 20.26 -3.84 13.27
C GLU A 284 21.53 -4.68 12.98
N ALA A 285 21.43 -5.77 12.20
CA ALA A 285 22.57 -6.59 11.81
C ALA A 285 23.60 -5.80 10.97
N PHE A 286 23.12 -4.95 10.04
CA PHE A 286 24.00 -4.04 9.30
C PHE A 286 24.66 -3.03 10.23
N LYS A 287 23.92 -2.45 11.17
CA LYS A 287 24.43 -1.46 12.14
C LYS A 287 25.55 -2.00 13.01
N GLN A 288 25.56 -3.30 13.31
CA GLN A 288 26.63 -3.96 14.08
C GLN A 288 27.96 -4.08 13.31
N ARG A 289 27.94 -3.97 11.98
CA ARG A 289 29.11 -4.24 11.14
C ARG A 289 29.57 -3.02 10.33
N LEU A 290 28.70 -2.09 10.01
CA LEU A 290 28.97 -0.91 9.20
C LEU A 290 29.07 0.34 10.09
N THR A 291 29.88 1.29 9.65
CA THR A 291 30.05 2.61 10.30
C THR A 291 29.26 3.71 9.60
N VAL A 292 28.84 3.51 8.33
CA VAL A 292 27.95 4.42 7.62
C VAL A 292 26.54 4.37 8.19
N PRO A 293 25.75 5.46 8.09
CA PRO A 293 24.37 5.47 8.55
C PRO A 293 23.51 4.38 7.89
N ILE A 294 22.70 3.70 8.71
CA ILE A 294 21.77 2.66 8.28
C ILE A 294 20.35 3.18 8.35
N MET A 295 19.59 2.97 7.26
CA MET A 295 18.18 3.35 7.15
C MET A 295 17.30 2.13 7.35
N ALA A 296 16.38 2.17 8.33
CA ALA A 296 15.39 1.12 8.55
C ALA A 296 14.12 1.34 7.74
N VAL A 297 13.60 0.27 7.14
CA VAL A 297 12.28 0.22 6.50
C VAL A 297 11.45 -0.94 7.06
N GLY A 298 10.18 -1.06 6.65
CA GLY A 298 9.33 -2.22 6.93
C GLY A 298 8.19 -1.92 7.90
N ARG A 299 7.07 -1.39 7.39
CA ARG A 299 5.85 -1.10 8.17
C ARG A 299 6.10 -0.23 9.42
N ILE A 300 6.98 0.73 9.33
CA ILE A 300 7.13 1.77 10.35
C ILE A 300 6.07 2.84 10.04
N ASN A 301 5.00 2.92 10.84
CA ASN A 301 3.83 3.75 10.56
C ASN A 301 3.35 4.58 11.75
N THR A 302 4.13 4.59 12.85
CA THR A 302 3.87 5.47 14.01
C THR A 302 5.14 6.18 14.45
N PRO A 303 5.04 7.44 14.99
CA PRO A 303 6.20 8.14 15.51
C PRO A 303 6.86 7.45 16.70
N ALA A 304 6.06 6.73 17.51
CA ALA A 304 6.56 6.00 18.67
C ALA A 304 7.50 4.85 18.27
N LEU A 305 7.11 4.04 17.27
CA LEU A 305 7.96 2.97 16.74
C LEU A 305 9.21 3.54 16.06
N ALA A 306 9.09 4.62 15.31
CA ALA A 306 10.22 5.28 14.67
C ALA A 306 11.25 5.78 15.71
N GLU A 307 10.78 6.42 16.79
CA GLU A 307 11.60 6.88 17.91
C GLU A 307 12.27 5.72 18.64
N GLU A 308 11.52 4.65 18.93
CA GLU A 308 12.04 3.45 19.60
C GLU A 308 13.21 2.82 18.83
N ILE A 309 13.08 2.69 17.51
CA ILE A 309 14.13 2.13 16.65
C ILE A 309 15.42 2.96 16.73
N LEU A 310 15.28 4.29 16.67
CA LEU A 310 16.42 5.20 16.76
C LEU A 310 17.04 5.24 18.16
N ALA A 311 16.21 5.34 19.19
CA ALA A 311 16.65 5.40 20.58
C ALA A 311 17.38 4.11 21.02
N SER A 312 16.96 2.96 20.49
CA SER A 312 17.62 1.66 20.73
C SER A 312 18.87 1.42 19.88
N GLY A 313 19.22 2.35 18.98
CA GLY A 313 20.41 2.25 18.12
C GLY A 313 20.32 1.20 17.01
N ARG A 314 19.12 0.69 16.69
CA ARG A 314 18.91 -0.32 15.64
C ARG A 314 19.00 0.24 14.22
N ALA A 315 18.91 1.56 14.07
CA ALA A 315 19.11 2.28 12.82
C ALA A 315 19.49 3.75 13.10
N ASP A 316 19.94 4.48 12.07
CA ASP A 316 20.28 5.91 12.14
C ASP A 316 19.20 6.79 11.53
N LEU A 317 18.44 6.27 10.55
CA LEU A 317 17.39 6.95 9.81
C LEU A 317 16.18 6.04 9.63
N ILE A 318 15.00 6.64 9.49
CA ILE A 318 13.73 5.94 9.33
C ILE A 318 13.16 6.24 7.95
N CYS A 319 13.03 5.21 7.12
CA CYS A 319 12.38 5.30 5.82
C CYS A 319 10.88 5.04 5.94
N LEU A 320 10.09 6.05 5.65
CA LEU A 320 8.64 5.99 5.56
C LEU A 320 8.22 6.09 4.09
N SER A 321 7.34 5.20 3.64
CA SER A 321 6.68 5.28 2.34
C SER A 321 5.18 5.46 2.56
N ARG A 322 4.44 4.37 2.77
CA ARG A 322 2.98 4.38 2.90
C ARG A 322 2.45 5.25 4.05
N ALA A 323 3.22 5.44 5.14
CA ALA A 323 2.84 6.37 6.21
C ALA A 323 2.77 7.82 5.70
N LEU A 324 3.72 8.23 4.83
CA LEU A 324 3.73 9.56 4.20
C LEU A 324 2.81 9.67 2.96
N LEU A 325 2.29 8.55 2.45
CA LEU A 325 1.15 8.55 1.52
C LEU A 325 -0.14 8.83 2.28
N ALA A 326 -0.36 8.14 3.40
CA ALA A 326 -1.55 8.34 4.23
C ALA A 326 -1.59 9.75 4.82
N ASP A 327 -0.45 10.24 5.32
CA ASP A 327 -0.32 11.58 5.87
C ASP A 327 1.01 12.24 5.48
N PRO A 328 1.05 13.10 4.46
CA PRO A 328 2.27 13.82 4.11
C PRO A 328 2.78 14.71 5.25
N HIS A 329 1.90 15.16 6.16
CA HIS A 329 2.24 15.99 7.33
C HIS A 329 2.54 15.18 8.60
N PHE A 330 2.71 13.86 8.50
CA PHE A 330 3.11 13.00 9.61
C PHE A 330 4.28 13.59 10.42
N PRO A 331 5.40 14.05 9.80
CA PRO A 331 6.52 14.60 10.56
C PRO A 331 6.16 15.88 11.32
N ALA A 332 5.45 16.81 10.68
CA ALA A 332 5.04 18.08 11.31
C ALA A 332 4.07 17.85 12.49
N LYS A 333 3.09 16.96 12.31
CA LYS A 333 2.15 16.56 13.36
C LYS A 333 2.85 15.87 14.54
N ALA A 334 3.77 14.95 14.25
CA ALA A 334 4.56 14.29 15.29
C ALA A 334 5.44 15.27 16.07
N ARG A 335 6.10 16.23 15.39
CA ARG A 335 6.93 17.25 16.00
C ARG A 335 6.12 18.18 16.93
N SER A 336 4.90 18.56 16.52
CA SER A 336 4.02 19.42 17.30
C SER A 336 3.18 18.69 18.36
N GLY A 337 3.40 17.38 18.56
CA GLY A 337 2.64 16.59 19.55
C GLY A 337 1.23 16.21 19.13
N GLN A 338 0.83 16.47 17.88
CA GLN A 338 -0.49 16.15 17.33
C GLN A 338 -0.55 14.72 16.76
N VAL A 339 -0.02 13.75 17.50
CA VAL A 339 0.11 12.35 17.04
C VAL A 339 -1.24 11.71 16.71
N ASP A 340 -2.25 12.06 17.46
CA ASP A 340 -3.62 11.59 17.32
C ASP A 340 -4.37 12.18 16.11
N ARG A 341 -3.76 13.16 15.41
CA ARG A 341 -4.24 13.74 14.14
C ARG A 341 -3.51 13.15 12.91
N ILE A 342 -2.56 12.27 13.12
CA ILE A 342 -1.89 11.59 12.02
C ILE A 342 -2.87 10.61 11.36
N VAL A 343 -3.06 10.75 10.05
CA VAL A 343 -3.84 9.80 9.25
C VAL A 343 -3.09 8.47 9.18
N PRO A 344 -3.64 7.37 9.71
CA PRO A 344 -2.90 6.12 9.79
C PRO A 344 -2.79 5.42 8.43
N CYS A 345 -1.62 4.86 8.14
CA CYS A 345 -1.50 3.87 7.07
C CYS A 345 -1.97 2.51 7.59
N ILE A 346 -3.06 2.00 7.05
CA ILE A 346 -3.66 0.71 7.41
C ILE A 346 -3.06 -0.50 6.67
N ALA A 347 -1.98 -0.30 5.93
CA ALA A 347 -1.28 -1.35 5.16
C ALA A 347 -2.18 -2.22 4.25
N CYS A 348 -3.26 -1.65 3.71
CA CYS A 348 -4.22 -2.32 2.82
C CYS A 348 -3.67 -2.63 1.42
N ASN A 349 -2.51 -2.05 1.05
CA ASN A 349 -1.85 -2.23 -0.25
C ASN A 349 -2.67 -1.81 -1.49
N GLU A 350 -3.76 -1.04 -1.35
CA GLU A 350 -4.49 -0.50 -2.50
C GLU A 350 -3.60 0.41 -3.36
N CYS A 351 -2.68 1.17 -2.74
CA CYS A 351 -1.69 1.99 -3.44
C CYS A 351 -0.84 1.18 -4.44
N ILE A 352 -0.49 -0.06 -4.11
CA ILE A 352 0.29 -0.94 -4.99
C ILE A 352 -0.59 -1.63 -6.02
N ALA A 353 -1.82 -1.97 -5.64
CA ALA A 353 -2.76 -2.57 -6.57
C ALA A 353 -3.10 -1.65 -7.74
N THR A 354 -3.14 -0.33 -7.53
CA THR A 354 -3.37 0.64 -8.61
C THR A 354 -2.16 0.81 -9.52
N ILE A 355 -0.96 0.81 -8.98
CA ILE A 355 0.29 0.80 -9.75
C ILE A 355 0.34 -0.42 -10.70
N HIS A 356 0.01 -1.62 -10.21
CA HIS A 356 -0.03 -2.82 -11.05
C HIS A 356 -1.15 -2.81 -12.10
N ARG A 357 -2.11 -1.90 -11.99
CA ARG A 357 -3.16 -1.65 -13.01
C ARG A 357 -2.81 -0.48 -13.93
N HIS A 358 -1.59 0.03 -13.89
CA HIS A 358 -1.12 1.20 -14.65
C HIS A 358 -1.98 2.45 -14.41
N LYS A 359 -2.37 2.66 -13.16
CA LYS A 359 -3.04 3.87 -12.68
C LYS A 359 -2.13 4.55 -11.67
N GLY A 360 -2.24 5.85 -11.53
CA GLY A 360 -1.50 6.61 -10.52
C GLY A 360 -1.66 6.02 -9.12
N ILE A 361 -0.65 6.20 -8.29
CA ILE A 361 -0.68 5.73 -6.90
C ILE A 361 -1.84 6.39 -6.13
N VAL A 362 -2.53 5.63 -5.30
CA VAL A 362 -3.63 6.11 -4.45
C VAL A 362 -3.40 5.73 -2.99
N CYS A 363 -4.20 6.29 -2.09
CA CYS A 363 -4.24 5.84 -0.70
C CYS A 363 -5.69 5.77 -0.21
N THR A 364 -6.06 4.64 0.43
CA THR A 364 -7.39 4.46 1.02
C THR A 364 -7.73 5.55 2.04
N MET A 365 -6.76 5.95 2.86
CA MET A 365 -6.98 6.93 3.93
C MET A 365 -6.78 8.38 3.48
N ASN A 366 -6.20 8.61 2.29
CA ASN A 366 -5.90 9.94 1.77
C ASN A 366 -6.25 10.04 0.27
N PRO A 367 -7.46 10.47 -0.07
CA PRO A 367 -7.90 10.60 -1.46
C PRO A 367 -7.13 11.63 -2.30
N ALA A 368 -6.32 12.49 -1.67
CA ALA A 368 -5.53 13.50 -2.37
C ALA A 368 -4.23 12.97 -2.99
N VAL A 369 -3.80 11.76 -2.65
CA VAL A 369 -2.56 11.17 -3.17
C VAL A 369 -2.61 11.08 -4.69
N SER A 370 -1.55 11.55 -5.36
CA SER A 370 -1.43 11.75 -6.81
C SER A 370 -2.37 12.79 -7.44
N ARG A 371 -3.15 13.47 -6.62
CA ARG A 371 -4.13 14.50 -7.01
C ARG A 371 -3.96 15.76 -6.16
N GLU A 372 -2.78 15.99 -5.60
CA GLU A 372 -2.50 17.09 -4.67
C GLU A 372 -2.85 18.46 -5.28
N LEU A 373 -2.54 18.68 -6.57
CA LEU A 373 -2.90 19.92 -7.29
C LEU A 373 -4.41 20.08 -7.46
N GLU A 374 -5.11 19.00 -7.81
CA GLU A 374 -6.57 19.01 -7.91
C GLU A 374 -7.22 19.35 -6.57
N PHE A 375 -6.80 18.65 -5.51
CA PHE A 375 -7.34 18.88 -4.17
C PHE A 375 -7.06 20.29 -3.66
N LYS A 376 -5.90 20.87 -3.94
CA LYS A 376 -5.61 22.28 -3.60
C LYS A 376 -6.57 23.25 -4.28
N ARG A 377 -6.91 23.02 -5.54
CA ARG A 377 -7.90 23.86 -6.25
C ARG A 377 -9.30 23.66 -5.70
N LEU A 378 -9.69 22.43 -5.38
CA LEU A 378 -11.01 22.07 -4.87
C LEU A 378 -11.21 22.49 -3.40
N GLN A 379 -10.14 22.58 -2.60
CA GLN A 379 -10.19 23.03 -1.20
C GLN A 379 -10.28 24.55 -1.04
N ALA A 380 -10.33 25.32 -2.12
CA ALA A 380 -10.64 26.75 -2.03
C ALA A 380 -11.92 26.97 -1.21
N THR A 381 -11.95 28.07 -0.44
CA THR A 381 -13.10 28.41 0.42
C THR A 381 -14.39 28.37 -0.39
N PRO A 382 -15.44 27.67 0.06
CA PRO A 382 -16.70 27.61 -0.66
C PRO A 382 -17.32 29.00 -0.79
N ALA A 383 -18.01 29.22 -1.90
CA ALA A 383 -18.68 30.51 -2.18
C ALA A 383 -19.77 30.85 -1.14
N SER A 384 -20.35 29.84 -0.48
CA SER A 384 -21.34 30.00 0.58
C SER A 384 -21.29 28.85 1.58
N VAL A 385 -21.61 29.15 2.84
CA VAL A 385 -21.82 28.14 3.87
C VAL A 385 -23.16 27.45 3.63
N LYS A 386 -23.15 26.13 3.58
CA LYS A 386 -24.36 25.30 3.39
C LYS A 386 -24.68 24.52 4.67
N ARG A 387 -25.97 24.23 4.87
CA ARG A 387 -26.44 23.25 5.85
C ARG A 387 -26.49 21.89 5.17
N LEU A 388 -25.67 20.99 5.64
CA LEU A 388 -25.52 19.62 5.11
C LEU A 388 -26.05 18.61 6.12
N VAL A 389 -26.84 17.67 5.64
CA VAL A 389 -27.19 16.45 6.36
C VAL A 389 -26.43 15.28 5.76
N VAL A 390 -25.75 14.51 6.59
CA VAL A 390 -25.11 13.24 6.24
C VAL A 390 -25.87 12.12 6.94
N VAL A 391 -26.37 11.16 6.19
CA VAL A 391 -27.15 10.04 6.71
C VAL A 391 -26.33 8.75 6.64
N GLY A 392 -25.96 8.22 7.79
CA GLY A 392 -25.09 7.06 7.98
C GLY A 392 -23.69 7.44 8.47
N GLY A 393 -23.33 6.96 9.65
CA GLY A 393 -22.05 7.21 10.33
C GLY A 393 -20.96 6.17 10.00
N GLY A 394 -21.07 5.46 8.87
CA GLY A 394 -19.99 4.63 8.33
C GLY A 394 -18.85 5.46 7.76
N VAL A 395 -17.79 4.81 7.22
CA VAL A 395 -16.58 5.51 6.75
C VAL A 395 -16.87 6.56 5.67
N ALA A 396 -17.80 6.30 4.76
CA ALA A 396 -18.19 7.25 3.70
C ALA A 396 -18.84 8.50 4.29
N GLY A 397 -19.78 8.32 5.24
CA GLY A 397 -20.46 9.42 5.90
C GLY A 397 -19.53 10.22 6.80
N MET A 398 -18.68 9.56 7.59
CA MET A 398 -17.68 10.25 8.41
C MET A 398 -16.71 11.06 7.56
N ALA A 399 -16.19 10.48 6.44
CA ALA A 399 -15.30 11.19 5.51
C ALA A 399 -16.00 12.43 4.90
N ALA A 400 -17.27 12.32 4.52
CA ALA A 400 -18.06 13.43 4.02
C ALA A 400 -18.26 14.52 5.09
N ALA A 401 -18.68 14.13 6.28
CA ALA A 401 -18.94 15.06 7.38
C ALA A 401 -17.68 15.82 7.82
N ILE A 402 -16.56 15.10 7.98
CA ILE A 402 -15.24 15.68 8.32
C ILE A 402 -14.79 16.67 7.25
N THR A 403 -14.92 16.30 5.98
CA THR A 403 -14.50 17.15 4.86
C THR A 403 -15.37 18.40 4.77
N ALA A 404 -16.68 18.27 4.86
CA ALA A 404 -17.61 19.40 4.80
C ALA A 404 -17.43 20.36 5.98
N ALA A 405 -17.31 19.84 7.21
CA ALA A 405 -17.05 20.66 8.38
C ALA A 405 -15.69 21.38 8.30
N GLY A 406 -14.67 20.70 7.75
CA GLY A 406 -13.36 21.29 7.48
C GLY A 406 -13.39 22.45 6.47
N ARG A 407 -14.40 22.49 5.61
CA ARG A 407 -14.66 23.57 4.65
C ARG A 407 -15.57 24.68 5.21
N GLY A 408 -16.04 24.55 6.47
CA GLY A 408 -16.85 25.55 7.14
C GLY A 408 -18.36 25.41 6.95
N HIS A 409 -18.84 24.29 6.38
CA HIS A 409 -20.27 24.00 6.29
C HIS A 409 -20.86 23.63 7.66
N THR A 410 -22.16 23.89 7.86
CA THR A 410 -22.90 23.37 9.02
C THR A 410 -23.32 21.94 8.75
N VAL A 411 -22.82 20.98 9.54
CA VAL A 411 -23.00 19.55 9.28
C VAL A 411 -23.80 18.88 10.39
N HIS A 412 -24.83 18.14 10.02
CA HIS A 412 -25.56 17.19 10.86
C HIS A 412 -25.28 15.76 10.35
N LEU A 413 -24.74 14.92 11.24
CA LEU A 413 -24.45 13.51 10.94
C LEU A 413 -25.41 12.61 11.73
N PHE A 414 -26.25 11.87 11.02
CA PHE A 414 -27.22 10.93 11.60
C PHE A 414 -26.71 9.50 11.48
N GLU A 415 -26.81 8.74 12.59
CA GLU A 415 -26.51 7.32 12.63
C GLU A 415 -27.63 6.58 13.38
N ALA A 416 -28.11 5.51 12.75
CA ALA A 416 -29.17 4.68 13.34
C ALA A 416 -28.71 3.87 14.55
N ASP A 417 -27.42 3.53 14.59
CA ASP A 417 -26.81 2.83 15.71
C ASP A 417 -26.35 3.81 16.80
N ARG A 418 -26.05 3.27 17.98
CA ARG A 418 -25.54 4.02 19.14
C ARG A 418 -24.10 4.48 18.98
N VAL A 419 -23.40 4.04 17.94
CA VAL A 419 -21.97 4.28 17.71
C VAL A 419 -21.68 4.48 16.23
N LEU A 420 -20.69 5.35 15.92
CA LEU A 420 -20.18 5.54 14.56
C LEU A 420 -19.32 4.36 14.12
N GLY A 421 -19.03 4.27 12.82
CA GLY A 421 -18.06 3.37 12.22
C GLY A 421 -18.63 2.33 11.26
N GLY A 422 -19.93 1.99 11.37
CA GLY A 422 -20.60 1.04 10.47
C GLY A 422 -19.81 -0.27 10.31
N HIS A 423 -19.63 -0.75 9.09
CA HIS A 423 -18.90 -2.00 8.80
C HIS A 423 -17.42 -1.98 9.22
N LEU A 424 -16.78 -0.82 9.38
CA LEU A 424 -15.39 -0.74 9.86
C LEU A 424 -15.22 -1.30 11.28
N ARG A 425 -16.27 -1.18 12.13
CA ARG A 425 -16.28 -1.78 13.48
C ARG A 425 -16.21 -3.30 13.48
N LEU A 426 -16.62 -3.92 12.39
CA LEU A 426 -16.57 -5.37 12.22
C LEU A 426 -15.32 -5.82 11.48
N ALA A 427 -14.84 -5.01 10.56
CA ALA A 427 -13.74 -5.33 9.66
C ALA A 427 -12.39 -5.46 10.37
N HIS A 428 -12.20 -4.87 11.57
CA HIS A 428 -10.96 -4.98 12.34
C HIS A 428 -10.92 -6.22 13.26
N LEU A 429 -12.05 -6.92 13.44
CA LEU A 429 -12.17 -8.06 14.37
C LEU A 429 -11.60 -9.39 13.85
N PRO A 430 -11.62 -9.69 12.53
CA PRO A 430 -10.97 -10.88 12.01
C PRO A 430 -9.46 -10.89 12.30
N PRO A 431 -8.82 -12.08 12.36
CA PRO A 431 -7.38 -12.20 12.56
C PRO A 431 -6.59 -11.35 11.57
N HIS A 432 -5.53 -10.69 12.05
CA HIS A 432 -4.61 -9.89 11.25
C HIS A 432 -5.25 -8.67 10.53
N ARG A 433 -6.36 -8.16 11.08
CA ARG A 433 -7.06 -6.93 10.62
C ARG A 433 -7.01 -5.79 11.64
N GLU A 434 -6.23 -5.91 12.70
CA GLU A 434 -6.14 -4.96 13.83
C GLU A 434 -5.74 -3.55 13.37
N GLU A 435 -5.02 -3.42 12.25
CA GLU A 435 -4.67 -2.09 11.68
C GLU A 435 -5.90 -1.25 11.34
N LEU A 436 -7.04 -1.87 11.01
CA LEU A 436 -8.29 -1.17 10.70
C LEU A 436 -8.88 -0.45 11.91
N GLU A 437 -8.57 -0.89 13.14
CA GLU A 437 -8.97 -0.19 14.36
C GLU A 437 -8.37 1.22 14.40
N SER A 438 -7.14 1.39 13.89
CA SER A 438 -6.49 2.70 13.83
C SER A 438 -7.25 3.69 12.93
N ALA A 439 -7.84 3.20 11.82
CA ALA A 439 -8.70 3.99 10.95
C ALA A 439 -10.01 4.37 11.65
N LEU A 440 -10.66 3.42 12.32
CA LEU A 440 -11.88 3.69 13.06
C LEU A 440 -11.67 4.79 14.10
N ARG A 441 -10.66 4.64 14.95
CA ARG A 441 -10.30 5.63 15.99
C ARG A 441 -9.94 6.98 15.40
N PHE A 442 -9.28 7.02 14.24
CA PHE A 442 -8.98 8.26 13.55
C PHE A 442 -10.25 9.00 13.12
N PHE A 443 -11.19 8.33 12.46
CA PHE A 443 -12.44 8.92 12.01
C PHE A 443 -13.32 9.40 13.19
N GLU A 444 -13.46 8.59 14.25
CA GLU A 444 -14.21 8.95 15.46
C GLU A 444 -13.65 10.26 16.07
N ARG A 445 -12.33 10.33 16.28
CA ARG A 445 -11.67 11.53 16.83
C ARG A 445 -11.79 12.76 15.93
N GLU A 446 -11.72 12.59 14.61
CA GLU A 446 -11.87 13.71 13.69
C GLU A 446 -13.32 14.22 13.64
N VAL A 447 -14.32 13.37 13.82
CA VAL A 447 -15.73 13.78 14.00
C VAL A 447 -15.90 14.56 15.31
N GLU A 448 -15.37 14.04 16.43
CA GLU A 448 -15.45 14.69 17.75
C GLU A 448 -14.78 16.07 17.78
N ARG A 449 -13.68 16.25 17.07
CA ARG A 449 -12.91 17.51 17.04
C ARG A 449 -13.54 18.62 16.21
N ARG A 450 -14.44 18.27 15.31
CA ARG A 450 -15.05 19.25 14.41
C ARG A 450 -16.42 19.64 14.91
N ALA A 451 -16.89 20.82 14.50
CA ALA A 451 -18.24 21.28 14.82
C ALA A 451 -19.29 20.51 13.98
N ILE A 452 -19.41 19.21 14.22
CA ILE A 452 -20.38 18.32 13.60
C ILE A 452 -21.48 18.01 14.62
N ASN A 453 -22.74 18.26 14.26
CA ASN A 453 -23.90 17.88 15.08
C ASN A 453 -24.18 16.38 14.87
N VAL A 454 -23.75 15.52 15.78
CA VAL A 454 -23.91 14.08 15.68
C VAL A 454 -25.18 13.63 16.37
N HIS A 455 -26.02 12.87 15.66
CA HIS A 455 -27.27 12.29 16.13
C HIS A 455 -27.15 10.76 16.08
N LEU A 456 -26.88 10.15 17.23
CA LEU A 456 -26.79 8.68 17.40
C LEU A 456 -28.12 8.09 17.83
N ASP A 457 -28.32 6.78 17.63
CA ASP A 457 -29.58 6.06 17.95
C ASP A 457 -30.78 6.73 17.26
N HIS A 458 -30.56 7.35 16.07
CA HIS A 458 -31.54 8.16 15.35
C HIS A 458 -31.59 7.78 13.86
N PRO A 459 -32.43 6.84 13.46
CA PRO A 459 -32.71 6.57 12.06
C PRO A 459 -33.31 7.82 11.39
N PHE A 460 -32.57 8.37 10.41
CA PHE A 460 -33.01 9.59 9.71
C PHE A 460 -34.28 9.34 8.89
N THR A 461 -35.23 10.31 8.96
CA THR A 461 -36.53 10.22 8.32
C THR A 461 -36.80 11.42 7.40
N VAL A 462 -37.86 11.32 6.60
CA VAL A 462 -38.38 12.43 5.79
C VAL A 462 -38.80 13.63 6.69
N ALA A 463 -39.31 13.38 7.90
CA ALA A 463 -39.68 14.43 8.85
C ALA A 463 -38.46 15.24 9.31
N ASP A 464 -37.34 14.58 9.59
CA ASP A 464 -36.08 15.26 9.94
C ASP A 464 -35.59 16.16 8.80
N ALA A 465 -35.72 15.70 7.54
CA ALA A 465 -35.36 16.50 6.37
C ALA A 465 -36.23 17.76 6.23
N GLN A 466 -37.53 17.65 6.50
CA GLN A 466 -38.47 18.76 6.47
C GLN A 466 -38.23 19.77 7.58
N GLU A 467 -37.86 19.32 8.78
CA GLU A 467 -37.53 20.15 9.95
C GLU A 467 -36.22 20.89 9.74
N LEU A 468 -35.13 20.18 9.38
CA LEU A 468 -33.80 20.73 9.24
C LEU A 468 -33.64 21.59 7.96
N ARG A 469 -34.40 21.33 6.92
CA ARG A 469 -34.33 22.02 5.62
C ARG A 469 -32.88 22.15 5.11
N PRO A 470 -32.18 21.03 4.87
CA PRO A 470 -30.80 21.08 4.42
C PRO A 470 -30.70 21.55 2.96
N ASP A 471 -29.61 22.22 2.62
CA ASP A 471 -29.28 22.60 1.24
C ASP A 471 -28.88 21.37 0.41
N THR A 472 -28.37 20.31 1.04
CA THR A 472 -27.98 19.05 0.39
C THR A 472 -27.97 17.93 1.42
N ILE A 473 -28.34 16.72 0.98
CA ILE A 473 -28.22 15.49 1.77
C ILE A 473 -27.17 14.59 1.11
N ILE A 474 -26.21 14.11 1.91
CA ILE A 474 -25.30 13.01 1.53
C ILE A 474 -25.83 11.73 2.17
N LEU A 475 -26.25 10.77 1.34
CA LEU A 475 -26.79 9.49 1.78
C LEU A 475 -25.69 8.43 1.75
N ALA A 476 -25.27 7.98 2.93
CA ALA A 476 -24.21 7.02 3.19
C ALA A 476 -24.73 5.80 3.99
N THR A 477 -25.97 5.39 3.73
CA THR A 477 -26.72 4.36 4.47
C THR A 477 -26.16 2.95 4.30
N GLY A 478 -25.15 2.78 3.43
CA GLY A 478 -24.45 1.51 3.25
C GLY A 478 -25.30 0.43 2.60
N ALA A 479 -25.04 -0.81 2.98
CA ALA A 479 -25.68 -2.00 2.43
C ALA A 479 -25.91 -3.05 3.52
N GLU A 480 -26.81 -3.98 3.27
CA GLU A 480 -27.10 -5.13 4.13
C GLU A 480 -26.68 -6.44 3.49
N SER A 481 -26.41 -7.47 4.31
CA SER A 481 -26.07 -8.80 3.80
C SER A 481 -27.17 -9.34 2.89
N ARG A 482 -26.75 -9.80 1.72
CA ARG A 482 -27.68 -10.43 0.77
C ARG A 482 -28.07 -11.81 1.24
N ASN A 483 -29.36 -12.04 1.40
CA ASN A 483 -29.91 -13.38 1.51
C ASN A 483 -30.04 -13.98 0.10
N PRO A 484 -29.31 -15.06 -0.24
CA PRO A 484 -29.38 -15.65 -1.58
C PRO A 484 -30.71 -16.40 -1.75
N ASP A 485 -31.18 -16.47 -2.99
CA ASP A 485 -32.31 -17.33 -3.36
C ASP A 485 -31.83 -18.80 -3.44
N ILE A 486 -31.69 -19.40 -2.28
CA ILE A 486 -31.31 -20.82 -2.08
C ILE A 486 -32.32 -21.44 -1.14
N PRO A 487 -33.01 -22.53 -1.51
CA PRO A 487 -33.91 -23.25 -0.62
C PRO A 487 -33.22 -23.58 0.69
N GLY A 488 -33.83 -23.23 1.81
CA GLY A 488 -33.30 -23.42 3.17
C GLY A 488 -32.35 -22.32 3.67
N ALA A 489 -32.18 -21.20 2.95
CA ALA A 489 -31.37 -20.08 3.40
C ALA A 489 -31.91 -19.32 4.62
N ASP A 490 -33.16 -19.60 5.01
CA ASP A 490 -33.87 -19.06 6.16
C ASP A 490 -33.88 -20.00 7.39
N LEU A 491 -33.26 -21.17 7.29
CA LEU A 491 -33.17 -22.13 8.41
C LEU A 491 -32.38 -21.54 9.60
N PRO A 492 -32.72 -21.91 10.85
CA PRO A 492 -32.15 -21.31 12.07
C PRO A 492 -30.63 -21.40 12.20
N HIS A 493 -29.97 -22.41 11.57
CA HIS A 493 -28.54 -22.61 11.58
C HIS A 493 -27.84 -21.91 10.42
N VAL A 494 -28.56 -21.14 9.58
CA VAL A 494 -28.01 -20.33 8.49
C VAL A 494 -27.88 -18.90 8.98
N VAL A 495 -26.65 -18.38 8.97
CA VAL A 495 -26.31 -17.09 9.57
C VAL A 495 -25.46 -16.22 8.63
N ALA A 496 -25.63 -14.92 8.68
CA ALA A 496 -24.77 -14.00 7.96
C ALA A 496 -23.37 -13.94 8.61
N GLY A 497 -22.31 -13.92 7.80
CA GLY A 497 -20.91 -13.98 8.28
C GLY A 497 -20.55 -12.87 9.27
N TRP A 498 -21.06 -11.66 9.10
CA TRP A 498 -20.79 -10.55 10.01
C TRP A 498 -21.31 -10.80 11.44
N ARG A 499 -22.40 -11.57 11.63
CA ARG A 499 -22.93 -11.89 12.96
C ARG A 499 -21.97 -12.76 13.77
N ILE A 500 -21.23 -13.64 13.06
CA ILE A 500 -20.19 -14.48 13.66
C ILE A 500 -19.01 -13.63 14.10
N ILE A 501 -18.52 -12.77 13.20
CA ILE A 501 -17.41 -11.85 13.49
C ILE A 501 -17.77 -10.91 14.66
N ALA A 502 -19.00 -10.44 14.71
CA ALA A 502 -19.51 -9.61 15.81
C ALA A 502 -19.72 -10.35 17.15
N GLY A 503 -19.56 -11.68 17.19
CA GLY A 503 -19.83 -12.48 18.38
C GLY A 503 -21.32 -12.60 18.74
N LEU A 504 -22.23 -12.29 17.80
CA LEU A 504 -23.69 -12.32 18.02
C LEU A 504 -24.33 -13.69 17.78
N THR A 505 -23.55 -14.63 17.26
CA THR A 505 -24.04 -16.00 16.97
C THR A 505 -22.93 -17.00 17.19
N GLU A 506 -23.18 -18.01 18.00
CA GLU A 506 -22.28 -19.15 18.15
C GLU A 506 -22.41 -20.11 16.96
N THR A 507 -21.35 -20.85 16.67
CA THR A 507 -21.31 -21.82 15.58
C THR A 507 -21.02 -23.21 16.10
N GLY A 508 -21.57 -24.23 15.44
CA GLY A 508 -21.21 -25.62 15.70
C GLY A 508 -19.78 -25.95 15.27
N ALA A 509 -19.44 -27.23 15.30
CA ALA A 509 -18.10 -27.71 14.98
C ALA A 509 -17.81 -27.71 13.46
N ASN A 510 -18.84 -28.03 12.64
CA ASN A 510 -18.71 -28.16 11.19
C ASN A 510 -19.43 -27.00 10.48
N CYS A 511 -18.68 -26.12 9.84
CA CYS A 511 -19.19 -24.90 9.23
C CYS A 511 -19.01 -24.94 7.70
N VAL A 512 -20.05 -24.56 6.96
CA VAL A 512 -19.97 -24.31 5.51
C VAL A 512 -20.10 -22.83 5.23
N VAL A 513 -19.06 -22.21 4.67
CA VAL A 513 -19.05 -20.80 4.28
C VAL A 513 -19.41 -20.68 2.80
N ILE A 514 -20.52 -20.04 2.48
CA ILE A 514 -21.00 -19.80 1.12
C ILE A 514 -20.54 -18.43 0.67
N GLY A 515 -19.50 -18.39 -0.19
CA GLY A 515 -18.91 -17.18 -0.75
C GLY A 515 -17.39 -17.15 -0.63
N GLY A 516 -16.70 -17.02 -1.75
CA GLY A 516 -15.24 -16.99 -1.88
C GLY A 516 -14.63 -15.58 -2.00
N GLY A 517 -15.35 -14.55 -1.57
CA GLY A 517 -14.87 -13.16 -1.49
C GLY A 517 -14.07 -12.89 -0.22
N LEU A 518 -13.59 -11.64 -0.03
CA LEU A 518 -12.76 -11.26 1.12
C LEU A 518 -13.44 -11.58 2.45
N VAL A 519 -14.72 -11.20 2.62
CA VAL A 519 -15.49 -11.47 3.86
C VAL A 519 -15.60 -12.96 4.13
N GLY A 520 -15.86 -13.78 3.09
CA GLY A 520 -15.94 -15.24 3.26
C GLY A 520 -14.62 -15.86 3.70
N MET A 521 -13.50 -15.32 3.20
CA MET A 521 -12.16 -15.74 3.60
C MET A 521 -11.84 -15.34 5.04
N GLU A 522 -12.17 -14.11 5.44
CA GLU A 522 -11.98 -13.60 6.80
C GLU A 522 -12.81 -14.40 7.83
N VAL A 523 -14.04 -14.73 7.48
CA VAL A 523 -14.90 -15.57 8.34
C VAL A 523 -14.37 -17.00 8.42
N ALA A 524 -13.91 -17.57 7.31
CA ALA A 524 -13.36 -18.93 7.29
C ALA A 524 -12.07 -19.03 8.13
N ASP A 525 -11.17 -18.05 8.00
CA ASP A 525 -9.96 -17.94 8.80
C ASP A 525 -10.29 -17.80 10.30
N TYR A 526 -11.20 -16.90 10.63
CA TYR A 526 -11.70 -16.68 12.00
C TYR A 526 -12.27 -17.95 12.65
N LEU A 527 -13.05 -18.74 11.91
CA LEU A 527 -13.63 -19.98 12.39
C LEU A 527 -12.58 -21.10 12.54
N ALA A 528 -11.70 -21.24 11.55
CA ALA A 528 -10.67 -22.28 11.54
C ALA A 528 -9.65 -22.08 12.67
N GLU A 529 -9.24 -20.82 12.96
CA GLU A 529 -8.39 -20.49 14.11
C GLU A 529 -9.02 -20.88 15.46
N ARG A 530 -10.35 -20.98 15.52
CA ARG A 530 -11.11 -21.43 16.71
C ARG A 530 -11.35 -22.93 16.72
N GLY A 531 -10.65 -23.68 15.86
CA GLY A 531 -10.70 -25.14 15.80
C GLY A 531 -11.97 -25.68 15.12
N LYS A 532 -12.71 -24.86 14.36
CA LYS A 532 -13.87 -25.34 13.61
C LYS A 532 -13.41 -25.99 12.30
N ARG A 533 -14.11 -27.05 11.87
CA ARG A 533 -13.95 -27.59 10.53
C ARG A 533 -14.70 -26.72 9.54
N VAL A 534 -13.99 -26.18 8.55
CA VAL A 534 -14.55 -25.20 7.62
C VAL A 534 -14.44 -25.70 6.17
N ILE A 535 -15.56 -25.60 5.45
CA ILE A 535 -15.63 -25.83 4.00
C ILE A 535 -16.09 -24.54 3.33
N ILE A 536 -15.32 -24.02 2.38
CA ILE A 536 -15.71 -22.85 1.58
C ILE A 536 -16.34 -23.33 0.28
N VAL A 537 -17.56 -22.86 -0.03
CA VAL A 537 -18.22 -23.10 -1.32
C VAL A 537 -18.32 -21.79 -2.10
N ALA A 538 -17.68 -21.72 -3.27
CA ALA A 538 -17.61 -20.52 -4.10
C ALA A 538 -18.04 -20.81 -5.55
N ARG A 539 -18.94 -19.97 -6.10
CA ARG A 539 -19.40 -20.07 -7.51
C ARG A 539 -18.32 -19.75 -8.53
N SER A 540 -17.29 -19.02 -8.14
CA SER A 540 -16.15 -18.62 -8.96
C SER A 540 -14.84 -19.03 -8.28
N GLY A 541 -13.71 -18.58 -8.80
CA GLY A 541 -12.43 -18.66 -8.08
C GLY A 541 -12.44 -17.80 -6.81
N LEU A 542 -11.52 -18.09 -5.88
CA LEU A 542 -11.38 -17.33 -4.63
C LEU A 542 -10.77 -15.95 -4.86
N LEU A 543 -11.26 -14.94 -4.12
CA LEU A 543 -10.65 -13.62 -4.02
C LEU A 543 -10.38 -12.93 -5.38
N THR A 544 -11.27 -13.13 -6.36
CA THR A 544 -11.08 -12.62 -7.74
C THR A 544 -10.99 -11.09 -7.82
N LYS A 545 -11.50 -10.36 -6.83
CA LYS A 545 -11.49 -8.90 -6.73
C LYS A 545 -10.54 -8.35 -5.65
N ALA A 546 -9.84 -9.21 -4.93
CA ALA A 546 -8.93 -8.79 -3.87
C ALA A 546 -7.61 -8.24 -4.44
N VAL A 547 -6.90 -7.43 -3.65
CA VAL A 547 -5.51 -7.07 -3.96
C VAL A 547 -4.63 -8.32 -3.92
N HIS A 548 -3.58 -8.33 -4.74
CA HIS A 548 -2.75 -9.53 -4.91
C HIS A 548 -2.14 -10.02 -3.58
N ALA A 549 -1.67 -9.12 -2.74
CA ALA A 549 -1.11 -9.45 -1.42
C ALA A 549 -2.12 -10.17 -0.51
N ASP A 550 -3.36 -9.69 -0.40
CA ASP A 550 -4.43 -10.35 0.36
C ASP A 550 -4.76 -11.72 -0.20
N ARG A 551 -4.83 -11.83 -1.54
CA ARG A 551 -5.12 -13.11 -2.19
C ARG A 551 -4.07 -14.18 -1.85
N VAL A 552 -2.79 -13.85 -1.94
CA VAL A 552 -1.70 -14.79 -1.60
C VAL A 552 -1.76 -15.15 -0.13
N TYR A 553 -1.91 -14.16 0.75
CA TYR A 553 -2.02 -14.37 2.19
C TYR A 553 -3.15 -15.39 2.53
N PHE A 554 -4.38 -15.16 2.08
CA PHE A 554 -5.49 -16.06 2.39
C PHE A 554 -5.35 -17.45 1.73
N LEU A 555 -4.78 -17.56 0.54
CA LEU A 555 -4.51 -18.87 -0.06
C LEU A 555 -3.48 -19.68 0.73
N ASP A 556 -2.52 -19.02 1.37
CA ASP A 556 -1.58 -19.67 2.28
C ASP A 556 -2.30 -20.10 3.59
N ARG A 557 -3.13 -19.22 4.17
CA ARG A 557 -3.91 -19.51 5.39
C ARG A 557 -4.86 -20.70 5.21
N ILE A 558 -5.53 -20.81 4.04
CA ILE A 558 -6.35 -21.96 3.70
C ILE A 558 -5.57 -23.27 3.83
N ARG A 559 -4.33 -23.30 3.30
CA ARG A 559 -3.48 -24.50 3.36
C ARG A 559 -3.00 -24.79 4.79
N GLU A 560 -2.56 -23.76 5.51
CA GLU A 560 -2.07 -23.87 6.89
C GLU A 560 -3.15 -24.37 7.85
N LEU A 561 -4.38 -23.90 7.69
CA LEU A 561 -5.51 -24.25 8.56
C LEU A 561 -6.31 -25.46 8.07
N GLY A 562 -5.94 -26.07 6.94
CA GLY A 562 -6.63 -27.23 6.39
C GLY A 562 -8.07 -26.97 5.98
N ILE A 563 -8.39 -25.74 5.53
CA ILE A 563 -9.73 -25.36 5.08
C ILE A 563 -10.01 -26.01 3.72
N GLU A 564 -11.11 -26.79 3.64
CA GLU A 564 -11.57 -27.38 2.39
C GLU A 564 -12.22 -26.33 1.50
N VAL A 565 -11.92 -26.35 0.19
CA VAL A 565 -12.41 -25.35 -0.78
C VAL A 565 -13.04 -26.02 -1.99
N LEU A 566 -14.28 -25.64 -2.29
CA LEU A 566 -15.04 -26.02 -3.47
C LEU A 566 -15.27 -24.79 -4.35
N THR A 567 -14.36 -24.54 -5.31
CA THR A 567 -14.52 -23.44 -6.28
C THR A 567 -15.38 -23.88 -7.47
N HIS A 568 -15.92 -22.90 -8.21
CA HIS A 568 -16.79 -23.13 -9.37
C HIS A 568 -17.97 -24.06 -9.05
N THR A 569 -18.43 -24.01 -7.79
CA THR A 569 -19.42 -24.90 -7.21
C THR A 569 -20.67 -24.11 -6.81
N LYS A 570 -21.83 -24.56 -7.30
CA LYS A 570 -23.13 -23.96 -6.98
C LYS A 570 -23.75 -24.67 -5.78
N VAL A 571 -24.35 -23.89 -4.88
CA VAL A 571 -25.22 -24.43 -3.81
C VAL A 571 -26.65 -24.47 -4.33
N HIS A 572 -27.30 -25.62 -4.21
CA HIS A 572 -28.67 -25.85 -4.66
C HIS A 572 -29.69 -25.79 -3.52
N GLU A 573 -29.32 -26.34 -2.35
CA GLU A 573 -30.24 -26.45 -1.22
C GLU A 573 -29.43 -26.52 0.08
N ILE A 574 -29.99 -25.98 1.14
CA ILE A 574 -29.52 -26.09 2.51
C ILE A 574 -30.55 -26.89 3.31
N GLY A 575 -30.17 -28.06 3.75
CA GLY A 575 -30.98 -28.91 4.63
C GLY A 575 -30.64 -28.71 6.10
N PRO A 576 -31.37 -29.38 7.04
CA PRO A 576 -31.17 -29.21 8.48
C PRO A 576 -29.72 -29.52 8.96
N ARG A 577 -29.02 -30.43 8.32
CA ARG A 577 -27.63 -30.83 8.63
C ARG A 577 -26.83 -31.13 7.36
N SER A 578 -27.19 -30.53 6.24
CA SER A 578 -26.55 -30.80 4.95
C SER A 578 -26.59 -29.59 4.03
N VAL A 579 -25.64 -29.55 3.07
CA VAL A 579 -25.66 -28.56 1.97
C VAL A 579 -25.47 -29.33 0.66
N THR A 580 -26.45 -29.25 -0.25
CA THR A 580 -26.38 -29.86 -1.56
C THR A 580 -25.63 -28.93 -2.52
N VAL A 581 -24.52 -29.42 -3.10
CA VAL A 581 -23.65 -28.69 -3.99
C VAL A 581 -23.51 -29.35 -5.35
N GLU A 582 -23.24 -28.54 -6.39
CA GLU A 582 -22.99 -29.00 -7.75
C GLU A 582 -21.64 -28.45 -8.23
N PRO A 583 -20.58 -29.26 -8.22
CA PRO A 583 -19.27 -28.94 -8.80
C PRO A 583 -19.34 -28.81 -10.34
N PRO A 584 -18.23 -28.38 -11.00
CA PRO A 584 -18.17 -28.17 -12.46
C PRO A 584 -18.50 -29.43 -13.30
N ASN A 585 -18.34 -30.62 -12.74
CA ASN A 585 -18.68 -31.87 -13.40
C ASN A 585 -20.19 -32.17 -13.47
N GLY A 586 -21.02 -31.30 -12.88
CA GLY A 586 -22.50 -31.40 -12.90
C GLY A 586 -23.09 -32.42 -11.92
N TRP A 587 -22.30 -33.18 -11.19
CA TRP A 587 -22.78 -34.20 -10.25
C TRP A 587 -23.09 -33.57 -8.88
N ARG A 588 -24.39 -33.52 -8.55
CA ARG A 588 -24.83 -33.02 -7.24
C ARG A 588 -24.43 -34.00 -6.13
N ARG A 589 -23.90 -33.44 -5.05
CA ARG A 589 -23.59 -34.18 -3.82
C ARG A 589 -23.99 -33.40 -2.59
N ALA A 590 -24.30 -34.09 -1.50
CA ALA A 590 -24.55 -33.49 -0.21
C ALA A 590 -23.25 -33.44 0.62
N LEU A 591 -22.95 -32.27 1.19
CA LEU A 591 -22.05 -32.15 2.32
C LEU A 591 -22.89 -32.46 3.57
N LEU A 592 -22.46 -33.45 4.32
CA LEU A 592 -23.20 -33.97 5.49
C LEU A 592 -22.56 -33.49 6.80
N ASP A 593 -23.30 -33.65 7.91
CA ASP A 593 -22.91 -33.27 9.26
C ASP A 593 -22.58 -31.77 9.40
N VAL A 594 -23.30 -30.93 8.66
CA VAL A 594 -23.17 -29.46 8.73
C VAL A 594 -23.96 -28.95 9.94
N ASP A 595 -23.27 -28.25 10.84
CA ASP A 595 -23.87 -27.64 12.03
C ASP A 595 -24.27 -26.18 11.79
N THR A 596 -23.49 -25.46 10.97
CA THR A 596 -23.73 -24.03 10.69
C THR A 596 -23.40 -23.72 9.21
N VAL A 597 -24.32 -23.01 8.56
CA VAL A 597 -24.09 -22.44 7.23
C VAL A 597 -23.92 -20.95 7.34
N VAL A 598 -22.83 -20.44 6.76
CA VAL A 598 -22.45 -19.02 6.86
C VAL A 598 -22.57 -18.35 5.51
N LEU A 599 -23.45 -17.35 5.42
CA LEU A 599 -23.68 -16.60 4.18
C LEU A 599 -22.72 -15.42 4.07
N CYS A 600 -21.84 -15.46 3.04
CA CYS A 600 -20.95 -14.40 2.63
C CYS A 600 -21.15 -14.08 1.13
N THR A 601 -22.42 -13.99 0.71
CA THR A 601 -22.86 -13.91 -0.70
C THR A 601 -22.91 -12.49 -1.27
N GLY A 602 -22.35 -11.51 -0.54
CA GLY A 602 -22.35 -10.09 -0.90
C GLY A 602 -23.42 -9.28 -0.18
N TYR A 603 -23.62 -8.06 -0.63
CA TYR A 603 -24.48 -7.07 0.02
C TYR A 603 -25.48 -6.47 -0.96
N THR A 604 -26.60 -5.97 -0.45
CA THR A 604 -27.63 -5.23 -1.16
C THR A 604 -27.67 -3.79 -0.67
N PRO A 605 -27.55 -2.77 -1.55
CA PRO A 605 -27.60 -1.37 -1.17
C PRO A 605 -28.92 -0.97 -0.49
N ARG A 606 -28.85 -0.09 0.52
CA ARG A 606 -30.01 0.48 1.21
C ARG A 606 -30.45 1.78 0.54
N THR A 607 -31.25 1.71 -0.52
CA THR A 607 -31.65 2.84 -1.37
C THR A 607 -33.04 3.40 -1.11
N ALA A 608 -33.87 2.78 -0.28
CA ALA A 608 -35.28 3.16 -0.08
C ALA A 608 -35.44 4.66 0.25
N LEU A 609 -34.68 5.15 1.23
CA LEU A 609 -34.73 6.53 1.68
C LEU A 609 -34.33 7.55 0.56
N ALA A 610 -33.48 7.16 -0.39
CA ALA A 610 -33.08 8.03 -1.47
C ALA A 610 -34.27 8.48 -2.35
N THR A 611 -35.18 7.56 -2.63
CA THR A 611 -36.38 7.82 -3.43
C THR A 611 -37.32 8.79 -2.71
N GLU A 612 -37.54 8.59 -1.40
CA GLU A 612 -38.40 9.45 -0.58
C GLU A 612 -37.82 10.86 -0.47
N LEU A 613 -36.53 11.01 -0.19
CA LEU A 613 -35.87 12.31 -0.05
C LEU A 613 -35.83 13.09 -1.39
N THR A 614 -35.62 12.39 -2.50
CA THR A 614 -35.60 13.04 -3.82
C THR A 614 -36.99 13.65 -4.15
N ALA A 615 -38.07 13.03 -3.71
CA ALA A 615 -39.43 13.54 -3.91
C ALA A 615 -39.69 14.88 -3.17
N LEU A 616 -38.87 15.22 -2.15
CA LEU A 616 -38.93 16.53 -1.48
C LEU A 616 -38.27 17.66 -2.27
N GLY A 617 -37.63 17.40 -3.41
CA GLY A 617 -36.88 18.38 -4.19
C GLY A 617 -35.53 18.79 -3.55
N ILE A 618 -35.06 18.10 -2.51
CA ILE A 618 -33.76 18.34 -1.88
C ILE A 618 -32.68 17.59 -2.71
N PRO A 619 -31.54 18.22 -3.05
CA PRO A 619 -30.42 17.55 -3.71
C PRO A 619 -29.87 16.41 -2.83
N VAL A 620 -29.91 15.17 -3.34
CA VAL A 620 -29.40 13.97 -2.67
C VAL A 620 -28.18 13.45 -3.42
N ARG A 621 -27.08 13.20 -2.70
CA ARG A 621 -25.85 12.55 -3.21
C ARG A 621 -25.66 11.21 -2.52
N LEU A 622 -25.51 10.15 -3.29
CA LEU A 622 -25.24 8.81 -2.77
C LEU A 622 -23.72 8.61 -2.67
N VAL A 623 -23.22 8.03 -1.57
CA VAL A 623 -21.79 7.71 -1.37
C VAL A 623 -21.61 6.38 -0.65
N GLY A 624 -20.55 5.65 -1.01
CA GLY A 624 -20.22 4.35 -0.43
C GLY A 624 -21.16 3.22 -0.89
N ASP A 625 -21.37 2.22 -0.04
CA ASP A 625 -22.05 0.97 -0.40
C ASP A 625 -23.53 1.13 -0.80
N VAL A 626 -24.14 2.27 -0.55
CA VAL A 626 -25.47 2.60 -1.08
C VAL A 626 -25.49 2.67 -2.61
N GLN A 627 -24.35 2.90 -3.27
CA GLN A 627 -24.19 2.84 -4.74
C GLN A 627 -23.81 1.44 -5.23
N GLY A 628 -23.50 0.51 -4.34
CA GLY A 628 -23.03 -0.86 -4.60
C GLY A 628 -21.86 -1.20 -3.72
N SER A 629 -21.82 -2.44 -3.24
CA SER A 629 -20.78 -2.88 -2.31
C SER A 629 -19.40 -2.87 -2.95
N ARG A 630 -18.48 -2.11 -2.34
CA ARG A 630 -17.09 -1.93 -2.77
C ARG A 630 -16.16 -1.96 -1.56
N LYS A 631 -14.99 -1.35 -1.67
CA LYS A 631 -13.98 -1.29 -0.60
C LYS A 631 -14.06 0.02 0.18
N PHE A 632 -13.33 0.10 1.27
CA PHE A 632 -13.18 1.34 2.05
C PHE A 632 -12.53 2.47 1.23
N PHE A 633 -11.69 2.14 0.23
CA PHE A 633 -11.09 3.11 -0.67
C PHE A 633 -12.16 3.96 -1.37
N GLU A 634 -13.07 3.33 -2.10
CA GLU A 634 -14.14 4.03 -2.83
C GLU A 634 -15.08 4.77 -1.86
N ALA A 635 -15.40 4.17 -0.72
CA ALA A 635 -16.29 4.78 0.28
C ALA A 635 -15.72 6.09 0.84
N ILE A 636 -14.43 6.12 1.20
CA ILE A 636 -13.75 7.31 1.73
C ILE A 636 -13.58 8.36 0.63
N GLU A 637 -13.15 7.95 -0.57
CA GLU A 637 -12.97 8.86 -1.71
C GLU A 637 -14.28 9.54 -2.08
N GLU A 638 -15.36 8.78 -2.26
CA GLU A 638 -16.67 9.32 -2.63
C GLU A 638 -17.24 10.26 -1.58
N GLY A 639 -17.16 9.89 -0.30
CA GLY A 639 -17.57 10.77 0.79
C GLY A 639 -16.82 12.10 0.78
N THR A 640 -15.49 12.03 0.60
CA THR A 640 -14.63 13.22 0.52
C THR A 640 -14.99 14.07 -0.70
N LEU A 641 -15.07 13.48 -1.90
CA LEU A 641 -15.36 14.22 -3.13
C LEU A 641 -16.76 14.80 -3.16
N ALA A 642 -17.77 14.09 -2.61
CA ALA A 642 -19.13 14.61 -2.50
C ALA A 642 -19.19 15.87 -1.64
N ALA A 643 -18.41 15.94 -0.56
CA ALA A 643 -18.32 17.10 0.30
C ALA A 643 -17.48 18.24 -0.33
N ILE A 644 -16.43 17.92 -1.07
CA ILE A 644 -15.62 18.93 -1.78
C ILE A 644 -16.44 19.62 -2.88
N ALA A 645 -17.33 18.89 -3.56
CA ALA A 645 -18.14 19.40 -4.67
C ALA A 645 -19.37 20.22 -4.23
N LEU A 646 -19.48 20.57 -2.93
CA LEU A 646 -20.52 21.45 -2.39
C LEU A 646 -20.20 22.92 -2.60
#